data_99c4163a71447a8af011ccf923a47949
#
_entry.id   99c4163a71447a8af011ccf923a47949
#
_cell.length_a   1.000
_cell.length_b   1.000
_cell.length_c   1.000
_cell.angle_alpha   90.00
_cell.angle_beta   90.00
_cell.angle_gamma   90.00
#
_symmetry.space_group_name_H-M   'P 1'
#
loop_
_entity.id
_entity.type
_entity.pdbx_description
1 polymer ?
#
loop_
_entity_poly.entity_id
_entity_poly.type
_entity_poly.pdbx_seq_one_letter_code
_entity_poly.pdbx_strand_id
1 'polypeptide(L)'
;MEKKRPQLNLTELYQLKWVLGGALALLSAWTVLYMEVEAWLWLVLITAAVPVVVRWPVLTLYVPRWAHRLAFPLFVALFAVDYYLNREPLAAIIRLALMLVLYRSVTPRKRRDDLQLIVLGLFLVVIEGVLSVSLAFALQIIVFTGCTLMFLLVITLIDSTEGGHAATGFSPSEPPVWMRIEWLRLARRLHAATDWKVALLGAGLFSGVVGLSALLFFALPRFELSNTFFMDNMISKESRTGFSESVDFDDVTDIKQDTSVALRVDVSDPRHIPANPYWRMLVLDGYRDGKFSMSDQLKSQMHTQGLKTARVAGSLRPRTGTATWVFYMEGGVSRFLPMLGSFYSLQFNDGPQSYAINDELRLFSMDKTPPKMFAYRVDGMRNEPELGAVEIVQARNNRRARQSEEFDESGVERPASMPTFLKIDLEEADITKVRSWAAALNAPVEDARAFASLASAWLGQHHAYSLQMNLGKGEGDLLVRWMASASPGHCELFAGAFTLLARAAGYPTRMVTGFRGGTWNPGSQNLTIRNSDAHAWCEIYDPTGQVWLRVDPTPGSAMPGQVQTEESTEARLARISDRSWSARLDGLRMFWYRRIVDFDHSTQAELARDAKDALQSRAKALKKMINRRLEALGAWLQEPWDVTRLAAWAFIVVTAFALVLGWRSYGRGLVMRWRSGLTRRGVDPVRREAGRWLSKIAEHETTATRAEWSQVRADLERLRYGPRQSWPNPQGAFTRAKHACRLAKR
;
A
#
# COMPACT_ATOMS: atom_id res chain seq x y z
N MET A 1 34.46 -34.46 22.79
CA MET A 1 34.55 -34.59 21.31
C MET A 1 33.39 -33.82 20.72
N GLU A 2 33.61 -32.59 20.24
CA GLU A 2 32.56 -31.87 19.47
C GLU A 2 32.36 -32.64 18.15
N LYS A 3 31.19 -33.22 17.94
CA LYS A 3 30.81 -33.81 16.66
C LYS A 3 30.93 -32.70 15.59
N LYS A 4 31.99 -32.79 14.74
CA LYS A 4 32.08 -31.95 13.55
C LYS A 4 30.81 -32.14 12.72
N ARG A 5 29.96 -31.13 12.62
CA ARG A 5 28.77 -31.18 11.78
C ARG A 5 29.17 -31.34 10.32
N PRO A 6 28.39 -32.02 9.50
CA PRO A 6 28.71 -32.21 8.09
C PRO A 6 28.69 -30.85 7.39
N GLN A 7 29.74 -30.51 6.68
CA GLN A 7 29.80 -29.31 5.84
C GLN A 7 29.14 -29.61 4.50
N LEU A 8 28.50 -28.59 3.90
CA LEU A 8 27.94 -28.71 2.56
C LEU A 8 29.07 -28.78 1.54
N ASN A 9 28.95 -29.72 0.61
CA ASN A 9 29.88 -29.87 -0.50
C ASN A 9 29.59 -28.84 -1.58
N LEU A 10 30.56 -28.53 -2.44
CA LEU A 10 30.41 -27.58 -3.55
C LEU A 10 29.22 -27.94 -4.46
N THR A 11 29.02 -29.22 -4.72
CA THR A 11 27.87 -29.75 -5.49
C THR A 11 26.52 -29.38 -4.84
N GLU A 12 26.41 -29.53 -3.51
CA GLU A 12 25.23 -29.21 -2.75
C GLU A 12 24.96 -27.66 -2.73
N LEU A 13 26.03 -26.85 -2.70
CA LEU A 13 25.93 -25.39 -2.81
C LEU A 13 25.42 -24.95 -4.19
N TYR A 14 25.89 -25.61 -5.29
CA TYR A 14 25.35 -25.32 -6.62
C TYR A 14 23.89 -25.74 -6.76
N GLN A 15 23.48 -26.89 -6.18
CA GLN A 15 22.09 -27.31 -6.14
C GLN A 15 21.21 -26.31 -5.38
N LEU A 16 21.68 -25.86 -4.20
CA LEU A 16 20.98 -24.87 -3.40
C LEU A 16 20.86 -23.53 -4.14
N LYS A 17 21.95 -23.08 -4.77
CA LYS A 17 21.96 -21.88 -5.62
C LYS A 17 20.91 -21.98 -6.72
N TRP A 18 20.81 -23.13 -7.38
CA TRP A 18 19.87 -23.37 -8.47
C TRP A 18 18.41 -23.27 -8.00
N VAL A 19 18.09 -23.91 -6.88
CA VAL A 19 16.75 -23.89 -6.25
C VAL A 19 16.37 -22.50 -5.82
N LEU A 20 17.25 -21.78 -5.12
CA LEU A 20 17.00 -20.41 -4.68
C LEU A 20 16.79 -19.44 -5.84
N GLY A 21 17.56 -19.59 -6.92
CA GLY A 21 17.37 -18.81 -8.13
C GLY A 21 16.03 -19.06 -8.83
N GLY A 22 15.54 -20.32 -8.81
CA GLY A 22 14.18 -20.64 -9.28
C GLY A 22 13.10 -20.05 -8.39
N ALA A 23 13.25 -20.16 -7.07
CA ALA A 23 12.34 -19.54 -6.11
C ALA A 23 12.29 -18.01 -6.28
N LEU A 24 13.45 -17.37 -6.46
CA LEU A 24 13.54 -15.94 -6.70
C LEU A 24 12.82 -15.53 -7.99
N ALA A 25 12.98 -16.32 -9.07
CA ALA A 25 12.28 -16.06 -10.34
C ALA A 25 10.77 -16.14 -10.19
N LEU A 26 10.25 -17.15 -9.47
CA LEU A 26 8.82 -17.28 -9.20
C LEU A 26 8.31 -16.14 -8.32
N LEU A 27 9.00 -15.82 -7.24
CA LEU A 27 8.63 -14.70 -6.36
C LEU A 27 8.62 -13.38 -7.13
N SER A 28 9.59 -13.14 -8.01
CA SER A 28 9.63 -11.94 -8.85
C SER A 28 8.49 -11.89 -9.85
N ALA A 29 8.16 -13.01 -10.50
CA ALA A 29 7.08 -13.03 -11.48
C ALA A 29 5.71 -12.87 -10.81
N TRP A 30 5.51 -13.48 -9.64
CA TRP A 30 4.24 -13.41 -8.92
C TRP A 30 3.94 -12.03 -8.34
N THR A 31 4.89 -11.08 -8.29
CA THR A 31 4.58 -9.69 -7.95
C THR A 31 3.57 -9.09 -8.94
N VAL A 32 3.65 -9.50 -10.22
CA VAL A 32 2.76 -8.99 -11.27
C VAL A 32 1.29 -9.39 -11.06
N LEU A 33 0.98 -10.36 -10.19
CA LEU A 33 -0.40 -10.70 -9.82
C LEU A 33 -1.13 -9.56 -9.09
N TYR A 34 -0.41 -8.65 -8.46
CA TYR A 34 -0.97 -7.49 -7.77
C TYR A 34 -1.04 -6.25 -8.68
N MET A 35 -0.32 -6.30 -9.82
CA MET A 35 -0.42 -5.32 -10.89
C MET A 35 -1.59 -5.73 -11.79
N GLU A 36 -2.52 -4.86 -12.06
CA GLU A 36 -3.60 -5.16 -12.99
C GLU A 36 -3.11 -5.05 -14.46
N VAL A 37 -1.99 -5.70 -14.74
CA VAL A 37 -1.38 -5.78 -16.07
C VAL A 37 -1.74 -7.12 -16.69
N GLU A 38 -2.25 -7.10 -17.91
CA GLU A 38 -2.52 -8.32 -18.69
C GLU A 38 -1.21 -9.03 -19.08
N ALA A 39 -0.67 -9.80 -18.15
CA ALA A 39 0.57 -10.58 -18.33
C ALA A 39 0.38 -12.07 -17.97
N TRP A 40 -0.87 -12.54 -17.89
CA TRP A 40 -1.22 -13.88 -17.47
C TRP A 40 -0.51 -14.99 -18.24
N LEU A 41 -0.30 -14.79 -19.57
CA LEU A 41 0.42 -15.74 -20.40
C LEU A 41 1.86 -15.97 -19.90
N TRP A 42 2.58 -14.90 -19.61
CA TRP A 42 3.96 -14.97 -19.12
C TRP A 42 4.02 -15.54 -17.72
N LEU A 43 3.05 -15.22 -16.85
CA LEU A 43 2.93 -15.79 -15.51
C LEU A 43 2.71 -17.30 -15.54
N VAL A 44 1.82 -17.78 -16.40
CA VAL A 44 1.57 -19.22 -16.58
C VAL A 44 2.83 -19.90 -17.10
N LEU A 45 3.49 -19.34 -18.10
CA LEU A 45 4.73 -19.90 -18.68
C LEU A 45 5.84 -19.98 -17.62
N ILE A 46 6.06 -18.94 -16.83
CA ILE A 46 7.09 -18.92 -15.78
C ILE A 46 6.73 -19.93 -14.67
N THR A 47 5.47 -19.93 -14.22
CA THR A 47 5.01 -20.82 -13.15
C THR A 47 5.07 -22.29 -13.56
N ALA A 48 4.90 -22.61 -14.85
CA ALA A 48 5.06 -23.97 -15.38
C ALA A 48 6.54 -24.32 -15.64
N ALA A 49 7.27 -23.43 -16.34
CA ALA A 49 8.63 -23.74 -16.80
C ALA A 49 9.66 -23.77 -15.66
N VAL A 50 9.58 -22.81 -14.72
CA VAL A 50 10.60 -22.70 -13.65
C VAL A 50 10.67 -23.95 -12.75
N PRO A 51 9.56 -24.49 -12.21
CA PRO A 51 9.60 -25.71 -11.41
C PRO A 51 10.15 -26.93 -12.21
N VAL A 52 9.77 -27.03 -13.49
CA VAL A 52 10.25 -28.10 -14.38
C VAL A 52 11.77 -28.02 -14.53
N VAL A 53 12.29 -26.84 -14.83
CA VAL A 53 13.74 -26.62 -15.01
C VAL A 53 14.49 -26.73 -13.67
N VAL A 54 13.90 -26.32 -12.57
CA VAL A 54 14.47 -26.53 -11.22
C VAL A 54 14.54 -28.03 -10.91
N ARG A 55 13.51 -28.81 -11.30
CA ARG A 55 13.46 -30.25 -11.09
C ARG A 55 14.43 -31.01 -11.98
N TRP A 56 14.62 -30.57 -13.23
CA TRP A 56 15.49 -31.17 -14.24
C TRP A 56 16.43 -30.12 -14.85
N PRO A 57 17.52 -29.73 -14.13
CA PRO A 57 18.45 -28.69 -14.61
C PRO A 57 19.10 -29.00 -15.95
N VAL A 58 19.22 -30.29 -16.29
CA VAL A 58 19.80 -30.78 -17.55
C VAL A 58 19.05 -30.22 -18.78
N LEU A 59 17.76 -29.90 -18.65
CA LEU A 59 16.96 -29.29 -19.74
C LEU A 59 17.56 -27.99 -20.25
N THR A 60 18.25 -27.23 -19.42
CA THR A 60 18.90 -25.98 -19.82
C THR A 60 20.01 -26.16 -20.84
N LEU A 61 20.61 -27.34 -20.91
CA LEU A 61 21.68 -27.65 -21.87
C LEU A 61 21.19 -27.93 -23.30
N TYR A 62 19.88 -28.24 -23.44
CA TYR A 62 19.26 -28.45 -24.76
C TYR A 62 18.89 -27.14 -25.48
N VAL A 63 19.02 -26.00 -24.82
CA VAL A 63 18.75 -24.70 -25.47
C VAL A 63 19.86 -24.46 -26.51
N PRO A 64 19.51 -24.38 -27.81
CA PRO A 64 20.49 -24.28 -28.88
C PRO A 64 21.19 -22.92 -28.87
N ARG A 65 22.45 -22.88 -29.30
CA ARG A 65 23.26 -21.66 -29.31
C ARG A 65 22.67 -20.52 -30.16
N TRP A 66 21.94 -20.85 -31.21
CA TRP A 66 21.27 -19.84 -32.06
C TRP A 66 20.13 -19.12 -31.27
N ALA A 67 19.43 -19.83 -30.39
CA ALA A 67 18.38 -19.23 -29.54
C ALA A 67 18.95 -18.13 -28.62
N HIS A 68 20.17 -18.33 -28.09
CA HIS A 68 20.83 -17.28 -27.28
C HIS A 68 21.19 -16.02 -28.10
N ARG A 69 21.53 -16.19 -29.40
CA ARG A 69 21.85 -15.07 -30.29
C ARG A 69 20.60 -14.29 -30.72
N LEU A 70 19.49 -15.00 -30.91
CA LEU A 70 18.23 -14.42 -31.36
C LEU A 70 17.36 -13.91 -30.18
N ALA A 71 17.63 -14.33 -28.95
CA ALA A 71 16.80 -13.97 -27.79
C ALA A 71 16.69 -12.44 -27.62
N PHE A 72 17.81 -11.72 -27.64
CA PHE A 72 17.80 -10.27 -27.44
C PHE A 72 17.05 -9.52 -28.57
N PRO A 73 17.35 -9.70 -29.88
CA PRO A 73 16.59 -9.04 -30.92
C PRO A 73 15.10 -9.45 -30.93
N LEU A 74 14.78 -10.70 -30.58
CA LEU A 74 13.40 -11.14 -30.46
C LEU A 74 12.65 -10.40 -29.33
N PHE A 75 13.28 -10.25 -28.17
CA PHE A 75 12.66 -9.53 -27.04
C PHE A 75 12.45 -8.06 -27.35
N VAL A 76 13.40 -7.42 -28.04
CA VAL A 76 13.24 -6.04 -28.49
C VAL A 76 12.11 -5.92 -29.52
N ALA A 77 12.03 -6.86 -30.46
CA ALA A 77 10.94 -6.87 -31.44
C ALA A 77 9.57 -7.08 -30.80
N LEU A 78 9.47 -8.06 -29.88
CA LEU A 78 8.21 -8.31 -29.13
C LEU A 78 7.81 -7.09 -28.29
N PHE A 79 8.76 -6.44 -27.62
CA PHE A 79 8.50 -5.21 -26.89
C PHE A 79 7.99 -4.09 -27.81
N ALA A 80 8.63 -3.90 -28.97
CA ALA A 80 8.23 -2.86 -29.92
C ALA A 80 6.82 -3.12 -30.47
N VAL A 81 6.50 -4.38 -30.82
CA VAL A 81 5.17 -4.78 -31.29
C VAL A 81 4.12 -4.59 -30.18
N ASP A 82 4.41 -5.04 -28.95
CA ASP A 82 3.51 -4.90 -27.81
C ASP A 82 3.21 -3.43 -27.51
N TYR A 83 4.25 -2.58 -27.49
CA TYR A 83 4.09 -1.14 -27.28
C TYR A 83 3.30 -0.48 -28.43
N TYR A 84 3.52 -0.90 -29.66
CA TYR A 84 2.80 -0.33 -30.81
C TYR A 84 1.31 -0.68 -30.79
N LEU A 85 0.97 -1.92 -30.42
CA LEU A 85 -0.42 -2.40 -30.38
C LEU A 85 -1.21 -1.83 -29.20
N ASN A 86 -0.63 -1.88 -28.00
CA ASN A 86 -1.35 -1.55 -26.76
C ASN A 86 -1.14 -0.10 -26.29
N ARG A 87 -0.10 0.57 -26.77
CA ARG A 87 0.31 1.94 -26.40
C ARG A 87 0.48 2.17 -24.88
N GLU A 88 0.72 1.09 -24.14
CA GLU A 88 0.93 1.08 -22.69
C GLU A 88 2.42 0.80 -22.38
N PRO A 89 3.26 1.83 -22.22
CA PRO A 89 4.70 1.65 -22.07
C PRO A 89 5.07 0.87 -20.80
N LEU A 90 4.36 1.10 -19.70
CA LEU A 90 4.65 0.42 -18.42
C LEU A 90 4.33 -1.07 -18.50
N ALA A 91 3.19 -1.44 -19.05
CA ALA A 91 2.78 -2.83 -19.22
C ALA A 91 3.75 -3.58 -20.15
N ALA A 92 4.18 -2.94 -21.25
CA ALA A 92 5.16 -3.50 -22.18
C ALA A 92 6.52 -3.74 -21.49
N ILE A 93 7.00 -2.81 -20.65
CA ILE A 93 8.25 -2.97 -19.88
C ILE A 93 8.13 -4.12 -18.88
N ILE A 94 7.00 -4.26 -18.18
CA ILE A 94 6.75 -5.35 -17.23
C ILE A 94 6.75 -6.70 -17.97
N ARG A 95 6.08 -6.81 -19.10
CA ARG A 95 6.07 -8.03 -19.94
C ARG A 95 7.47 -8.37 -20.46
N LEU A 96 8.25 -7.36 -20.88
CA LEU A 96 9.66 -7.56 -21.23
C LEU A 96 10.48 -8.09 -20.07
N ALA A 97 10.31 -7.53 -18.86
CA ALA A 97 11.02 -8.00 -17.67
C ALA A 97 10.67 -9.46 -17.34
N LEU A 98 9.39 -9.85 -17.46
CA LEU A 98 8.96 -11.25 -17.31
C LEU A 98 9.58 -12.18 -18.35
N MET A 99 9.65 -11.76 -19.63
CA MET A 99 10.34 -12.52 -20.68
C MET A 99 11.82 -12.74 -20.33
N LEU A 100 12.49 -11.71 -19.82
CA LEU A 100 13.88 -11.80 -19.39
C LEU A 100 14.05 -12.71 -18.17
N VAL A 101 13.13 -12.65 -17.19
CA VAL A 101 13.13 -13.59 -16.02
C VAL A 101 12.95 -15.03 -16.49
N LEU A 102 11.98 -15.28 -17.40
CA LEU A 102 11.78 -16.61 -17.98
C LEU A 102 13.04 -17.10 -18.68
N TYR A 103 13.61 -16.31 -19.58
CA TYR A 103 14.82 -16.65 -20.31
C TYR A 103 15.99 -16.98 -19.38
N ARG A 104 16.22 -16.14 -18.35
CA ARG A 104 17.28 -16.38 -17.36
C ARG A 104 17.03 -17.61 -16.48
N SER A 105 15.80 -17.98 -16.30
CA SER A 105 15.43 -19.18 -15.53
C SER A 105 15.67 -20.47 -16.30
N VAL A 106 15.46 -20.45 -17.63
CA VAL A 106 15.54 -21.62 -18.53
C VAL A 106 16.94 -21.83 -19.07
N THR A 107 17.85 -20.85 -18.95
CA THR A 107 19.23 -20.95 -19.50
C THR A 107 20.27 -21.26 -18.40
N PRO A 108 21.43 -21.86 -18.76
CA PRO A 108 22.52 -22.06 -17.81
C PRO A 108 23.02 -20.72 -17.28
N ARG A 109 23.17 -20.61 -15.96
CA ARG A 109 23.49 -19.35 -15.30
C ARG A 109 24.93 -19.32 -14.80
N LYS A 110 25.66 -18.29 -15.23
CA LYS A 110 26.94 -17.86 -14.67
C LYS A 110 26.67 -16.86 -13.54
N ARG A 111 27.68 -16.51 -12.75
CA ARG A 111 27.59 -15.52 -11.67
C ARG A 111 26.94 -14.19 -12.11
N ARG A 112 27.33 -13.68 -13.26
CA ARG A 112 26.75 -12.47 -13.85
C ARG A 112 25.25 -12.62 -14.10
N ASP A 113 24.83 -13.78 -14.57
CA ASP A 113 23.43 -14.05 -14.90
C ASP A 113 22.57 -14.23 -13.64
N ASP A 114 23.16 -14.80 -12.56
CA ASP A 114 22.54 -14.88 -11.24
C ASP A 114 22.30 -13.47 -10.65
N LEU A 115 23.27 -12.55 -10.77
CA LEU A 115 23.10 -11.15 -10.35
C LEU A 115 22.07 -10.41 -11.20
N GLN A 116 22.01 -10.65 -12.51
CA GLN A 116 20.99 -10.11 -13.39
C GLN A 116 19.58 -10.55 -12.99
N LEU A 117 19.41 -11.80 -12.57
CA LEU A 117 18.14 -12.31 -12.09
C LEU A 117 17.66 -11.56 -10.83
N ILE A 118 18.59 -11.27 -9.90
CA ILE A 118 18.29 -10.45 -8.71
C ILE A 118 17.84 -9.05 -9.13
N VAL A 119 18.56 -8.41 -10.05
CA VAL A 119 18.25 -7.04 -10.50
C VAL A 119 16.90 -6.99 -11.22
N LEU A 120 16.60 -7.97 -12.10
CA LEU A 120 15.30 -8.07 -12.75
C LEU A 120 14.16 -8.29 -11.75
N GLY A 121 14.38 -9.17 -10.76
CA GLY A 121 13.42 -9.41 -9.70
C GLY A 121 13.19 -8.17 -8.85
N LEU A 122 14.25 -7.47 -8.46
CA LEU A 122 14.17 -6.23 -7.71
C LEU A 122 13.43 -5.14 -8.51
N PHE A 123 13.67 -5.05 -9.82
CA PHE A 123 12.99 -4.13 -10.70
C PHE A 123 11.46 -4.34 -10.68
N LEU A 124 11.00 -5.61 -10.81
CA LEU A 124 9.57 -5.93 -10.74
C LEU A 124 8.99 -5.61 -9.35
N VAL A 125 9.71 -5.95 -8.28
CA VAL A 125 9.29 -5.66 -6.91
C VAL A 125 9.20 -4.15 -6.64
N VAL A 126 10.13 -3.35 -7.17
CA VAL A 126 10.12 -1.89 -7.01
C VAL A 126 8.95 -1.26 -7.75
N ILE A 127 8.69 -1.67 -9.01
CA ILE A 127 7.54 -1.17 -9.77
C ILE A 127 6.24 -1.47 -9.02
N GLU A 128 6.07 -2.70 -8.56
CA GLU A 128 4.89 -3.09 -7.79
C GLU A 128 4.77 -2.29 -6.48
N GLY A 129 5.88 -2.07 -5.80
CA GLY A 129 5.90 -1.25 -4.57
C GLY A 129 5.40 0.18 -4.76
N VAL A 130 5.52 0.71 -5.98
CA VAL A 130 4.97 2.02 -6.34
C VAL A 130 3.48 1.95 -6.67
N LEU A 131 3.02 0.82 -7.23
CA LEU A 131 1.66 0.65 -7.75
C LEU A 131 0.70 0.03 -6.73
N SER A 132 1.19 -0.84 -5.86
CA SER A 132 0.36 -1.67 -4.98
C SER A 132 0.32 -1.16 -3.54
N VAL A 133 -0.86 -1.32 -2.95
CA VAL A 133 -1.13 -1.07 -1.52
C VAL A 133 -1.37 -2.39 -0.78
N SER A 134 -1.14 -3.53 -1.45
CA SER A 134 -1.50 -4.85 -0.95
C SER A 134 -0.65 -5.30 0.23
N LEU A 135 -1.30 -5.74 1.31
CA LEU A 135 -0.63 -6.38 2.45
C LEU A 135 0.04 -7.71 2.07
N ALA A 136 -0.55 -8.45 1.13
CA ALA A 136 0.02 -9.70 0.64
C ALA A 136 1.33 -9.45 -0.12
N PHE A 137 1.39 -8.37 -0.89
CA PHE A 137 2.63 -7.91 -1.52
C PHE A 137 3.71 -7.53 -0.49
N ALA A 138 3.34 -6.86 0.61
CA ALA A 138 4.28 -6.57 1.69
C ALA A 138 4.91 -7.83 2.29
N LEU A 139 4.11 -8.89 2.51
CA LEU A 139 4.63 -10.19 2.93
C LEU A 139 5.55 -10.81 1.87
N GLN A 140 5.20 -10.69 0.60
CA GLN A 140 6.02 -11.19 -0.51
C GLN A 140 7.38 -10.49 -0.59
N ILE A 141 7.46 -9.18 -0.36
CA ILE A 141 8.74 -8.44 -0.27
C ILE A 141 9.64 -9.03 0.82
N ILE A 142 9.08 -9.35 1.99
CA ILE A 142 9.83 -9.94 3.09
C ILE A 142 10.42 -11.29 2.67
N VAL A 143 9.62 -12.15 2.04
CA VAL A 143 10.06 -13.47 1.56
C VAL A 143 11.08 -13.31 0.43
N PHE A 144 10.85 -12.40 -0.52
CA PHE A 144 11.77 -12.09 -1.61
C PHE A 144 13.13 -11.62 -1.08
N THR A 145 13.13 -10.70 -0.11
CA THR A 145 14.35 -10.18 0.53
C THR A 145 15.13 -11.30 1.23
N GLY A 146 14.44 -12.15 1.98
CA GLY A 146 15.05 -13.32 2.64
C GLY A 146 15.65 -14.30 1.63
N CYS A 147 14.92 -14.61 0.56
CA CYS A 147 15.38 -15.47 -0.53
C CYS A 147 16.62 -14.87 -1.23
N THR A 148 16.59 -13.57 -1.53
CA THR A 148 17.71 -12.84 -2.17
C THR A 148 18.96 -12.84 -1.29
N LEU A 149 18.83 -12.56 0.01
CA LEU A 149 19.96 -12.60 0.94
C LEU A 149 20.58 -14.00 1.05
N MET A 150 19.73 -15.04 1.11
CA MET A 150 20.21 -16.43 1.13
C MET A 150 20.90 -16.77 -0.19
N PHE A 151 20.34 -16.34 -1.34
CA PHE A 151 20.93 -16.56 -2.65
C PHE A 151 22.31 -15.88 -2.78
N LEU A 152 22.44 -14.62 -2.35
CA LEU A 152 23.71 -13.90 -2.31
C LEU A 152 24.74 -14.57 -1.38
N LEU A 153 24.29 -15.06 -0.22
CA LEU A 153 25.16 -15.80 0.71
C LEU A 153 25.73 -17.05 0.05
N VAL A 154 24.88 -17.84 -0.64
CA VAL A 154 25.31 -19.07 -1.33
C VAL A 154 26.28 -18.74 -2.47
N ILE A 155 26.02 -17.68 -3.27
CA ILE A 155 26.96 -17.23 -4.32
C ILE A 155 28.31 -16.86 -3.70
N THR A 156 28.33 -16.13 -2.60
CA THR A 156 29.56 -15.72 -1.91
C THR A 156 30.32 -16.93 -1.33
N LEU A 157 29.61 -17.93 -0.82
CA LEU A 157 30.23 -19.18 -0.34
C LEU A 157 30.86 -19.97 -1.48
N ILE A 158 30.21 -20.06 -2.63
CA ILE A 158 30.78 -20.71 -3.83
C ILE A 158 32.05 -19.97 -4.27
N ASP A 159 32.00 -18.66 -4.40
CA ASP A 159 33.17 -17.83 -4.77
C ASP A 159 34.36 -18.01 -3.82
N SER A 160 34.08 -18.09 -2.52
CA SER A 160 35.13 -18.28 -1.50
C SER A 160 35.77 -19.66 -1.55
N THR A 161 35.04 -20.68 -2.04
CA THR A 161 35.56 -22.06 -2.19
C THR A 161 36.28 -22.23 -3.52
N GLU A 162 35.87 -21.61 -4.59
CA GLU A 162 36.49 -21.64 -5.93
C GLU A 162 37.80 -20.82 -6.01
N GLY A 163 37.86 -19.68 -5.29
CA GLY A 163 39.07 -18.84 -5.26
C GLY A 163 40.33 -19.52 -4.70
N GLY A 164 40.19 -20.72 -4.13
CA GLY A 164 41.31 -21.57 -3.66
C GLY A 164 41.75 -22.64 -4.62
N HIS A 165 40.99 -22.97 -5.66
CA HIS A 165 41.31 -24.02 -6.65
C HIS A 165 41.10 -23.42 -8.05
N ALA A 166 42.16 -23.33 -8.82
CA ALA A 166 42.09 -22.98 -10.24
C ALA A 166 41.04 -23.84 -10.95
N ALA A 167 40.15 -23.18 -11.70
CA ALA A 167 39.06 -23.81 -12.42
C ALA A 167 39.55 -25.06 -13.17
N THR A 168 39.19 -26.23 -12.64
CA THR A 168 39.37 -27.49 -13.37
C THR A 168 38.40 -27.45 -14.54
N GLY A 169 38.96 -27.39 -15.76
CA GLY A 169 38.24 -27.23 -17.03
C GLY A 169 37.10 -28.25 -17.14
N PHE A 170 35.90 -27.73 -17.34
CA PHE A 170 34.75 -28.54 -17.69
C PHE A 170 34.97 -29.17 -19.06
N SER A 171 34.99 -30.48 -19.11
CA SER A 171 34.93 -31.22 -20.37
C SER A 171 33.53 -31.07 -20.98
N PRO A 172 33.37 -30.71 -22.26
CA PRO A 172 32.05 -30.40 -22.86
C PRO A 172 31.11 -31.61 -23.00
N SER A 173 31.54 -32.80 -22.65
CA SER A 173 30.87 -34.07 -23.00
C SER A 173 29.95 -34.67 -21.92
N GLU A 174 30.02 -34.23 -20.65
CA GLU A 174 29.13 -34.77 -19.61
C GLU A 174 28.47 -33.65 -18.80
N PRO A 175 27.15 -33.79 -18.45
CA PRO A 175 26.45 -32.80 -17.62
C PRO A 175 27.08 -32.76 -16.23
N PRO A 176 27.30 -31.58 -15.64
CA PRO A 176 27.87 -31.44 -14.31
C PRO A 176 27.11 -32.25 -13.26
N VAL A 177 27.82 -32.91 -12.35
CA VAL A 177 27.24 -33.78 -11.31
C VAL A 177 26.15 -33.08 -10.47
N TRP A 178 26.27 -31.77 -10.24
CA TRP A 178 25.28 -30.99 -9.47
C TRP A 178 23.90 -30.93 -10.15
N MET A 179 23.77 -31.14 -11.46
CA MET A 179 22.50 -31.13 -12.17
C MET A 179 21.59 -32.32 -11.85
N ARG A 180 22.13 -33.36 -11.22
CA ARG A 180 21.33 -34.48 -10.69
C ARG A 180 20.94 -34.21 -9.25
N ILE A 181 19.77 -33.58 -9.04
CA ILE A 181 19.29 -33.18 -7.70
C ILE A 181 18.53 -34.35 -7.05
N GLU A 182 19.10 -34.93 -5.98
CA GLU A 182 18.40 -35.86 -5.10
C GLU A 182 17.72 -35.07 -3.95
N TRP A 183 16.47 -34.67 -4.13
CA TRP A 183 15.75 -33.76 -3.26
C TRP A 183 15.71 -34.13 -1.78
N LEU A 184 15.42 -35.43 -1.48
CA LEU A 184 15.35 -35.91 -0.11
C LEU A 184 16.73 -35.91 0.56
N ARG A 185 17.80 -36.20 -0.21
CA ARG A 185 19.16 -36.15 0.26
C ARG A 185 19.63 -34.74 0.51
N LEU A 186 19.36 -33.84 -0.42
CA LEU A 186 19.67 -32.42 -0.28
C LEU A 186 18.96 -31.80 0.94
N ALA A 187 17.66 -32.07 1.13
CA ALA A 187 16.90 -31.56 2.27
C ALA A 187 17.44 -32.06 3.62
N ARG A 188 17.75 -33.37 3.70
CA ARG A 188 18.37 -33.99 4.91
C ARG A 188 19.75 -33.42 5.20
N ARG A 189 20.56 -33.20 4.17
CA ARG A 189 21.90 -32.60 4.31
C ARG A 189 21.85 -31.17 4.72
N LEU A 190 20.95 -30.35 4.13
CA LEU A 190 20.70 -28.99 4.53
C LEU A 190 20.27 -28.87 6.01
N HIS A 191 19.32 -29.72 6.43
CA HIS A 191 18.89 -29.75 7.82
C HIS A 191 20.03 -30.14 8.79
N ALA A 192 20.86 -31.12 8.41
CA ALA A 192 22.01 -31.57 9.21
C ALA A 192 23.14 -30.52 9.25
N ALA A 193 23.35 -29.76 8.16
CA ALA A 193 24.39 -28.75 8.04
C ALA A 193 23.97 -27.36 8.65
N THR A 194 22.67 -27.14 8.83
CA THR A 194 22.17 -25.89 9.40
C THR A 194 22.61 -25.78 10.86
N ASP A 195 23.52 -24.85 11.12
CA ASP A 195 23.95 -24.50 12.48
C ASP A 195 23.14 -23.28 12.96
N TRP A 196 22.71 -23.32 14.23
CA TRP A 196 22.05 -22.19 14.89
C TRP A 196 22.83 -20.88 14.72
N LYS A 197 24.16 -20.94 14.70
CA LYS A 197 25.01 -19.76 14.48
C LYS A 197 24.85 -19.16 13.08
N VAL A 198 24.71 -20.00 12.06
CA VAL A 198 24.48 -19.57 10.66
C VAL A 198 23.05 -19.01 10.52
N ALA A 199 22.07 -19.69 11.13
CA ALA A 199 20.69 -19.20 11.16
C ALA A 199 20.60 -17.84 11.89
N LEU A 200 21.28 -17.68 13.03
CA LEU A 200 21.32 -16.42 13.78
C LEU A 200 22.03 -15.31 12.98
N LEU A 201 23.11 -15.63 12.25
CA LEU A 201 23.78 -14.68 11.37
C LEU A 201 22.85 -14.23 10.23
N GLY A 202 22.17 -15.18 9.59
CA GLY A 202 21.19 -14.88 8.53
C GLY A 202 20.02 -14.04 9.05
N ALA A 203 19.44 -14.41 10.19
CA ALA A 203 18.40 -13.64 10.85
C ALA A 203 18.89 -12.24 11.26
N GLY A 204 20.12 -12.11 11.76
CA GLY A 204 20.75 -10.85 12.13
C GLY A 204 20.95 -9.91 10.93
N LEU A 205 21.45 -10.46 9.82
CA LEU A 205 21.61 -9.71 8.57
C LEU A 205 20.25 -9.26 8.02
N PHE A 206 19.27 -10.17 8.00
CA PHE A 206 17.90 -9.85 7.57
C PHE A 206 17.28 -8.76 8.44
N SER A 207 17.33 -8.92 9.76
CA SER A 207 16.82 -7.91 10.71
C SER A 207 17.56 -6.58 10.57
N GLY A 208 18.87 -6.61 10.28
CA GLY A 208 19.67 -5.42 10.01
C GLY A 208 19.19 -4.68 8.74
N VAL A 209 18.92 -5.42 7.65
CA VAL A 209 18.37 -4.85 6.42
C VAL A 209 16.99 -4.25 6.65
N VAL A 210 16.09 -4.99 7.30
CA VAL A 210 14.73 -4.51 7.62
C VAL A 210 14.79 -3.29 8.53
N GLY A 211 15.62 -3.32 9.58
CA GLY A 211 15.79 -2.19 10.51
C GLY A 211 16.37 -0.95 9.84
N LEU A 212 17.39 -1.13 8.97
CA LEU A 212 17.96 -0.02 8.20
C LEU A 212 16.94 0.55 7.20
N SER A 213 16.18 -0.32 6.52
CA SER A 213 15.12 0.10 5.59
C SER A 213 14.02 0.87 6.30
N ALA A 214 13.59 0.42 7.48
CA ALA A 214 12.62 1.14 8.31
C ALA A 214 13.17 2.51 8.76
N LEU A 215 14.43 2.57 9.21
CA LEU A 215 15.06 3.81 9.60
C LEU A 215 15.13 4.80 8.42
N LEU A 216 15.53 4.34 7.24
CA LEU A 216 15.57 5.16 6.02
C LEU A 216 14.17 5.60 5.60
N PHE A 217 13.16 4.74 5.74
CA PHE A 217 11.77 5.07 5.45
C PHE A 217 11.27 6.28 6.26
N PHE A 218 11.62 6.34 7.55
CA PHE A 218 11.24 7.45 8.42
C PHE A 218 12.17 8.66 8.29
N ALA A 219 13.45 8.46 7.93
CA ALA A 219 14.46 9.52 7.87
C ALA A 219 14.49 10.27 6.53
N LEU A 220 14.14 9.60 5.40
CA LEU A 220 14.14 10.24 4.10
C LEU A 220 13.01 11.26 3.99
N PRO A 221 13.31 12.53 3.66
CA PRO A 221 12.26 13.55 3.49
C PRO A 221 11.33 13.14 2.34
N ARG A 222 10.04 13.26 2.58
CA ARG A 222 9.00 13.03 1.56
C ARG A 222 8.85 14.30 0.75
N PHE A 223 9.32 14.29 -0.49
CA PHE A 223 9.08 15.39 -1.42
C PHE A 223 7.74 15.14 -2.12
N GLU A 224 6.84 16.11 -2.06
CA GLU A 224 5.65 16.13 -2.90
C GLU A 224 6.14 16.40 -4.34
N LEU A 225 6.33 15.33 -5.12
CA LEU A 225 6.55 15.46 -6.55
C LEU A 225 5.21 15.92 -7.16
N SER A 226 5.05 17.22 -7.27
CA SER A 226 3.85 17.87 -7.84
C SER A 226 3.61 17.53 -9.32
N ASN A 227 4.50 16.80 -9.95
CA ASN A 227 4.41 16.38 -11.34
C ASN A 227 4.36 14.86 -11.47
N THR A 228 3.27 14.25 -11.01
CA THR A 228 2.90 12.88 -11.37
C THR A 228 2.46 12.74 -12.84
N PHE A 229 2.56 13.80 -13.61
CA PHE A 229 2.20 13.85 -15.04
C PHE A 229 2.74 12.70 -15.88
N PHE A 230 3.90 12.15 -15.48
CA PHE A 230 4.52 11.04 -16.22
C PHE A 230 3.88 9.70 -15.87
N MET A 231 3.49 9.48 -14.61
CA MET A 231 2.91 8.20 -14.17
C MET A 231 1.40 8.12 -14.43
N ASP A 232 0.67 9.21 -14.25
CA ASP A 232 -0.79 9.24 -14.46
C ASP A 232 -1.19 9.05 -15.93
N ASN A 233 -0.32 9.47 -16.87
CA ASN A 233 -0.53 9.20 -18.29
C ASN A 233 -0.15 7.78 -18.73
N MET A 234 0.59 7.04 -17.90
CA MET A 234 1.02 5.66 -18.21
C MET A 234 0.03 4.59 -17.73
N ILE A 235 -0.92 4.96 -16.86
CA ILE A 235 -1.87 4.03 -16.24
C ILE A 235 -3.27 4.63 -16.38
N SER A 236 -3.89 4.46 -17.55
CA SER A 236 -5.32 4.75 -17.70
C SER A 236 -6.11 3.47 -17.38
N LYS A 237 -6.89 3.49 -16.31
CA LYS A 237 -7.89 2.46 -16.04
C LYS A 237 -9.27 2.95 -16.46
N GLU A 238 -9.98 2.15 -17.21
CA GLU A 238 -11.42 2.29 -17.32
C GLU A 238 -12.07 1.95 -15.97
N SER A 239 -13.15 2.63 -15.63
CA SER A 239 -13.90 2.38 -14.40
C SER A 239 -14.38 0.92 -14.38
N ARG A 240 -14.01 0.15 -13.36
CA ARG A 240 -14.43 -1.25 -13.16
C ARG A 240 -15.89 -1.37 -12.71
N THR A 241 -16.42 -0.33 -12.11
CA THR A 241 -17.81 -0.26 -11.68
C THR A 241 -18.59 0.59 -12.66
N GLY A 242 -19.83 0.25 -12.94
CA GLY A 242 -20.72 0.96 -13.85
C GLY A 242 -21.08 2.40 -13.43
N PHE A 243 -20.33 3.04 -12.50
CA PHE A 243 -20.38 4.46 -12.22
C PHE A 243 -19.65 5.25 -13.32
N SER A 244 -20.08 5.03 -14.57
CA SER A 244 -19.74 5.87 -15.72
C SER A 244 -20.70 7.08 -15.78
N GLU A 245 -20.47 7.99 -16.71
CA GLU A 245 -21.38 9.13 -16.97
C GLU A 245 -22.75 8.73 -17.51
N SER A 246 -22.99 7.46 -17.65
CA SER A 246 -24.25 6.85 -18.09
C SER A 246 -24.48 5.54 -17.36
N VAL A 247 -25.75 5.23 -17.13
CA VAL A 247 -26.21 4.00 -16.52
C VAL A 247 -27.03 3.25 -17.55
N ASP A 248 -26.60 2.03 -17.88
CA ASP A 248 -27.31 1.08 -18.70
C ASP A 248 -27.98 0.04 -17.79
N PHE A 249 -29.29 -0.20 -17.96
CA PHE A 249 -30.03 -1.09 -17.05
C PHE A 249 -29.55 -2.55 -17.08
N ASP A 250 -28.74 -2.93 -18.05
CA ASP A 250 -28.15 -4.28 -18.13
C ASP A 250 -26.87 -4.43 -17.29
N ASP A 251 -26.17 -3.34 -16.95
CA ASP A 251 -24.84 -3.36 -16.29
C ASP A 251 -24.89 -3.57 -14.77
N VAL A 252 -26.06 -3.31 -14.13
CA VAL A 252 -26.19 -3.27 -12.66
C VAL A 252 -26.08 -4.62 -11.99
N THR A 253 -26.48 -5.67 -12.68
CA THR A 253 -26.51 -7.03 -12.11
C THR A 253 -25.11 -7.48 -11.69
N ASP A 254 -24.11 -7.20 -12.51
CA ASP A 254 -22.73 -7.60 -12.25
C ASP A 254 -22.11 -6.82 -11.08
N ILE A 255 -22.39 -5.52 -10.97
CA ILE A 255 -21.87 -4.67 -9.89
C ILE A 255 -22.44 -5.09 -8.54
N LYS A 256 -23.73 -5.38 -8.47
CA LYS A 256 -24.39 -5.79 -7.23
C LYS A 256 -24.01 -7.20 -6.75
N GLN A 257 -23.45 -8.02 -7.61
CA GLN A 257 -22.88 -9.31 -7.24
C GLN A 257 -21.44 -9.18 -6.72
N ASP A 258 -20.77 -8.08 -7.01
CA ASP A 258 -19.41 -7.82 -6.54
C ASP A 258 -19.43 -7.38 -5.06
N THR A 259 -18.95 -8.26 -4.19
CA THR A 259 -18.82 -8.01 -2.75
C THR A 259 -17.50 -7.36 -2.37
N SER A 260 -16.67 -6.99 -3.34
CA SER A 260 -15.40 -6.28 -3.07
C SER A 260 -15.68 -4.90 -2.47
N VAL A 261 -14.70 -4.41 -1.70
CA VAL A 261 -14.84 -3.12 -1.05
C VAL A 261 -14.64 -2.01 -2.07
N ALA A 262 -15.61 -1.10 -2.15
CA ALA A 262 -15.53 0.10 -2.98
C ALA A 262 -14.85 1.26 -2.23
N LEU A 263 -15.28 1.44 -0.98
CA LEU A 263 -14.76 2.55 -0.20
C LEU A 263 -14.85 2.28 1.31
N ARG A 264 -13.99 2.93 2.09
CA ARG A 264 -14.04 2.95 3.56
C ARG A 264 -14.12 4.37 4.03
N VAL A 265 -14.88 4.57 5.10
CA VAL A 265 -15.10 5.91 5.65
C VAL A 265 -14.80 5.92 7.14
N ASP A 266 -13.79 6.68 7.52
CA ASP A 266 -13.48 7.00 8.90
C ASP A 266 -14.27 8.24 9.32
N VAL A 267 -14.77 8.23 10.53
CA VAL A 267 -15.43 9.39 11.09
C VAL A 267 -14.90 9.66 12.49
N SER A 268 -14.58 10.90 12.77
CA SER A 268 -14.03 11.29 14.08
C SER A 268 -15.01 11.04 15.25
N ASP A 269 -16.31 11.06 14.97
CA ASP A 269 -17.38 10.73 15.93
C ASP A 269 -18.45 9.88 15.26
N PRO A 270 -18.55 8.57 15.61
CA PRO A 270 -19.52 7.63 15.03
C PRO A 270 -20.99 8.04 15.20
N ARG A 271 -21.31 8.97 16.11
CA ARG A 271 -22.67 9.51 16.30
C ARG A 271 -23.18 10.27 15.08
N HIS A 272 -22.27 10.78 14.26
CA HIS A 272 -22.62 11.50 13.02
C HIS A 272 -22.94 10.56 11.85
N ILE A 273 -22.70 9.25 11.98
CA ILE A 273 -23.08 8.28 10.93
C ILE A 273 -24.61 8.20 10.88
N PRO A 274 -25.23 8.47 9.72
CA PRO A 274 -26.69 8.35 9.58
C PRO A 274 -27.16 6.91 9.73
N ALA A 275 -28.42 6.70 10.08
CA ALA A 275 -28.99 5.34 10.15
C ALA A 275 -28.97 4.63 8.79
N ASN A 276 -29.30 5.36 7.73
CA ASN A 276 -29.24 4.91 6.36
C ASN A 276 -28.47 5.95 5.53
N PRO A 277 -27.13 5.86 5.45
CA PRO A 277 -26.36 6.80 4.66
C PRO A 277 -26.56 6.60 3.16
N TYR A 278 -26.73 7.69 2.43
CA TYR A 278 -26.78 7.71 0.97
C TYR A 278 -25.54 8.48 0.49
N TRP A 279 -24.56 7.74 -0.04
CA TRP A 279 -23.29 8.26 -0.55
C TRP A 279 -23.47 8.70 -1.99
N ARG A 280 -23.82 9.94 -2.18
CA ARG A 280 -24.16 10.55 -3.46
C ARG A 280 -22.91 10.75 -4.29
N MET A 281 -22.90 10.32 -5.54
CA MET A 281 -21.75 10.41 -6.43
C MET A 281 -22.07 11.13 -7.73
N LEU A 282 -23.12 10.73 -8.42
CA LEU A 282 -23.42 11.18 -9.78
C LEU A 282 -24.88 11.56 -9.91
N VAL A 283 -25.16 12.59 -10.71
CA VAL A 283 -26.51 13.02 -11.08
C VAL A 283 -26.69 12.81 -12.57
N LEU A 284 -27.79 12.18 -12.93
CA LEU A 284 -28.19 11.88 -14.29
C LEU A 284 -29.48 12.65 -14.60
N ASP A 285 -29.43 13.53 -15.57
CA ASP A 285 -30.57 14.39 -15.97
C ASP A 285 -31.16 14.02 -17.31
N GLY A 286 -30.38 13.42 -18.21
CA GLY A 286 -30.81 12.97 -19.53
C GLY A 286 -31.31 11.52 -19.50
N TYR A 287 -32.40 11.24 -20.22
CA TYR A 287 -32.90 9.90 -20.49
C TYR A 287 -33.14 9.75 -21.98
N ARG A 288 -32.56 8.72 -22.60
CA ARG A 288 -32.76 8.37 -24.01
C ARG A 288 -32.50 6.89 -24.23
N ASP A 289 -33.33 6.22 -25.02
CA ASP A 289 -33.16 4.83 -25.48
C ASP A 289 -32.91 3.83 -24.33
N GLY A 290 -33.63 3.94 -23.21
CA GLY A 290 -33.47 3.06 -22.06
C GLY A 290 -32.25 3.38 -21.19
N LYS A 291 -31.58 4.52 -21.38
CA LYS A 291 -30.35 4.87 -20.70
C LYS A 291 -30.41 6.24 -20.05
N PHE A 292 -30.05 6.29 -18.77
CA PHE A 292 -29.81 7.57 -18.09
C PHE A 292 -28.35 8.02 -18.29
N SER A 293 -28.16 9.32 -18.53
CA SER A 293 -26.84 9.92 -18.72
C SER A 293 -26.77 11.33 -18.15
N MET A 294 -25.55 11.78 -17.90
CA MET A 294 -25.30 13.21 -17.63
C MET A 294 -25.30 13.96 -18.96
N SER A 295 -26.17 14.95 -19.10
CA SER A 295 -26.26 15.77 -20.31
C SER A 295 -24.99 16.62 -20.53
N ASP A 296 -24.74 17.00 -21.78
CA ASP A 296 -23.60 17.88 -22.10
C ASP A 296 -23.74 19.26 -21.45
N GLN A 297 -24.97 19.72 -21.20
CA GLN A 297 -25.24 20.94 -20.46
C GLN A 297 -24.73 20.80 -19.00
N LEU A 298 -25.02 19.68 -18.34
CA LEU A 298 -24.54 19.42 -16.99
C LEU A 298 -23.02 19.27 -16.94
N LYS A 299 -22.43 18.59 -17.93
CA LYS A 299 -20.96 18.46 -18.06
C LYS A 299 -20.28 19.81 -18.24
N SER A 300 -20.87 20.71 -19.03
CA SER A 300 -20.31 22.04 -19.26
C SER A 300 -20.33 22.94 -18.00
N GLN A 301 -21.19 22.65 -17.05
CA GLN A 301 -21.26 23.34 -15.76
C GLN A 301 -20.21 22.86 -14.73
N MET A 302 -19.48 21.78 -15.04
CA MET A 302 -18.37 21.34 -14.19
C MET A 302 -17.18 22.29 -14.35
N HIS A 303 -16.75 22.91 -13.26
CA HIS A 303 -15.63 23.85 -13.24
C HIS A 303 -14.37 23.16 -12.73
N THR A 304 -13.34 23.10 -13.56
CA THR A 304 -12.05 22.50 -13.16
C THR A 304 -11.30 23.44 -12.21
N GLN A 305 -10.86 22.93 -11.08
CA GLN A 305 -10.04 23.62 -10.10
C GLN A 305 -8.78 22.78 -9.81
N GLY A 306 -7.63 23.43 -9.79
CA GLY A 306 -6.34 22.80 -9.52
C GLY A 306 -5.84 23.09 -8.10
N LEU A 307 -6.66 22.98 -7.07
CA LEU A 307 -6.30 23.32 -5.69
C LEU A 307 -6.24 22.08 -4.80
N LYS A 308 -5.26 22.06 -3.90
CA LYS A 308 -5.12 21.01 -2.87
C LYS A 308 -6.31 20.95 -1.92
N THR A 309 -7.01 22.06 -1.74
CA THR A 309 -8.14 22.21 -0.84
C THR A 309 -9.29 22.87 -1.55
N ALA A 310 -10.41 22.17 -1.65
CA ALA A 310 -11.67 22.76 -2.10
C ALA A 310 -12.43 23.31 -0.89
N ARG A 311 -12.83 24.59 -0.96
CA ARG A 311 -13.82 25.15 -0.07
C ARG A 311 -15.08 25.41 -0.88
N VAL A 312 -16.18 24.81 -0.47
CA VAL A 312 -17.47 25.07 -1.11
C VAL A 312 -17.88 26.45 -0.77
N ALA A 313 -18.23 27.26 -1.80
CA ALA A 313 -18.75 28.59 -1.61
C ALA A 313 -20.05 28.51 -0.77
N GLY A 314 -20.17 29.35 0.26
CA GLY A 314 -21.33 29.37 1.15
C GLY A 314 -21.31 28.41 2.34
N SER A 315 -20.28 27.63 2.50
CA SER A 315 -20.14 26.83 3.71
C SER A 315 -19.89 27.74 4.92
N LEU A 316 -20.78 27.65 5.91
CA LEU A 316 -20.60 28.30 7.20
C LEU A 316 -19.34 27.80 7.87
N ARG A 317 -18.61 28.68 8.59
CA ARG A 317 -17.45 28.26 9.38
C ARG A 317 -17.81 27.05 10.24
N PRO A 318 -16.92 26.03 10.34
CA PRO A 318 -17.20 24.84 11.13
C PRO A 318 -17.53 25.29 12.56
N ARG A 319 -18.70 24.89 13.05
CA ARG A 319 -19.00 24.99 14.47
C ARG A 319 -18.05 24.05 15.21
N THR A 320 -17.55 24.49 16.35
CA THR A 320 -16.83 23.62 17.29
C THR A 320 -17.66 22.33 17.51
N GLY A 321 -17.11 21.16 17.16
CA GLY A 321 -17.79 19.88 17.29
C GLY A 321 -18.29 19.24 15.98
N THR A 322 -17.92 19.78 14.80
CA THR A 322 -18.23 19.11 13.53
C THR A 322 -17.31 17.94 13.30
N ALA A 323 -17.89 16.82 12.82
CA ALA A 323 -17.10 15.61 12.53
C ALA A 323 -16.19 15.81 11.31
N THR A 324 -15.01 15.25 11.41
CA THR A 324 -14.10 15.05 10.29
C THR A 324 -14.33 13.65 9.70
N TRP A 325 -14.41 13.57 8.38
CA TRP A 325 -14.60 12.34 7.63
C TRP A 325 -13.40 12.12 6.74
N VAL A 326 -12.86 10.89 6.74
CA VAL A 326 -11.78 10.50 5.83
C VAL A 326 -12.25 9.34 4.99
N PHE A 327 -12.23 9.52 3.69
CA PHE A 327 -12.65 8.55 2.71
C PHE A 327 -11.43 7.89 2.10
N TYR A 328 -11.43 6.56 2.06
CA TYR A 328 -10.42 5.73 1.38
C TYR A 328 -11.12 5.00 0.25
N MET A 329 -10.99 5.49 -0.95
CA MET A 329 -11.65 4.95 -2.14
C MET A 329 -10.70 4.00 -2.85
N GLU A 330 -11.17 2.80 -3.16
CA GLU A 330 -10.40 1.81 -3.90
C GLU A 330 -10.15 2.27 -5.34
N GLY A 331 -8.99 1.85 -5.90
CA GLY A 331 -8.65 2.19 -7.28
C GLY A 331 -9.61 1.55 -8.28
N GLY A 332 -9.95 2.29 -9.34
CA GLY A 332 -10.83 1.81 -10.40
C GLY A 332 -12.32 1.88 -10.10
N VAL A 333 -12.75 2.34 -8.92
CA VAL A 333 -14.18 2.42 -8.56
C VAL A 333 -14.88 3.53 -9.34
N SER A 334 -14.45 4.76 -9.23
CA SER A 334 -15.05 5.90 -9.93
C SER A 334 -14.13 7.11 -9.89
N ARG A 335 -14.32 8.04 -10.82
CA ARG A 335 -13.75 9.40 -10.74
C ARG A 335 -14.61 10.36 -9.90
N PHE A 336 -15.88 10.03 -9.63
CA PHE A 336 -16.78 10.84 -8.83
C PHE A 336 -16.63 10.51 -7.35
N LEU A 337 -16.57 11.55 -6.51
CA LEU A 337 -16.33 11.39 -5.08
C LEU A 337 -17.66 11.26 -4.32
N PRO A 338 -17.86 10.18 -3.53
CA PRO A 338 -19.07 9.99 -2.73
C PRO A 338 -19.14 10.99 -1.57
N MET A 339 -20.32 11.60 -1.40
CA MET A 339 -20.63 12.58 -0.35
C MET A 339 -22.00 12.31 0.27
N LEU A 340 -22.18 12.66 1.56
CA LEU A 340 -23.53 12.59 2.20
C LEU A 340 -24.40 13.84 1.95
N GLY A 341 -23.78 14.97 1.69
CA GLY A 341 -24.47 16.24 1.51
C GLY A 341 -23.48 17.42 1.50
N SER A 342 -23.88 18.57 2.06
CA SER A 342 -23.00 19.72 2.15
C SER A 342 -21.85 19.51 3.12
N PHE A 343 -20.73 20.19 2.88
CA PHE A 343 -19.56 20.16 3.72
C PHE A 343 -18.84 21.52 3.74
N TYR A 344 -17.89 21.67 4.64
CA TYR A 344 -17.11 22.89 4.77
C TYR A 344 -15.86 22.89 3.91
N SER A 345 -15.04 21.85 3.98
CA SER A 345 -13.81 21.73 3.19
C SER A 345 -13.55 20.30 2.77
N LEU A 346 -12.92 20.17 1.60
CA LEU A 346 -12.41 18.92 1.06
C LEU A 346 -10.91 19.09 0.85
N GLN A 347 -10.12 18.11 1.30
CA GLN A 347 -8.67 18.07 1.16
C GLN A 347 -8.24 16.73 0.63
N PHE A 348 -7.29 16.72 -0.32
CA PHE A 348 -6.67 15.50 -0.83
C PHE A 348 -5.37 15.23 -0.06
N ASN A 349 -5.15 13.99 0.36
CA ASN A 349 -3.94 13.60 1.07
C ASN A 349 -2.75 13.46 0.11
N ASP A 350 -2.97 12.99 -1.11
CA ASP A 350 -1.93 12.68 -2.11
C ASP A 350 -1.40 13.89 -2.91
N GLY A 351 -1.48 15.09 -2.35
CA GLY A 351 -1.00 16.31 -3.01
C GLY A 351 -2.08 17.06 -3.81
N PRO A 352 -1.71 18.09 -4.58
CA PRO A 352 -2.65 18.85 -5.38
C PRO A 352 -3.21 17.97 -6.50
N GLN A 353 -4.52 17.79 -6.50
CA GLN A 353 -5.25 17.05 -7.52
C GLN A 353 -6.06 18.04 -8.37
N SER A 354 -6.14 17.76 -9.67
CA SER A 354 -7.09 18.43 -10.53
C SER A 354 -8.45 17.78 -10.35
N TYR A 355 -9.45 18.57 -10.01
CA TYR A 355 -10.82 18.10 -9.85
C TYR A 355 -11.79 19.09 -10.46
N ALA A 356 -12.93 18.57 -10.91
CA ALA A 356 -14.05 19.35 -11.39
C ALA A 356 -15.16 19.37 -10.33
N ILE A 357 -15.78 20.50 -10.16
CA ILE A 357 -16.84 20.73 -9.20
C ILE A 357 -18.09 21.30 -9.88
N ASN A 358 -19.25 20.83 -9.48
CA ASN A 358 -20.51 21.48 -9.73
C ASN A 358 -21.16 21.79 -8.38
N ASP A 359 -21.14 23.06 -7.99
CA ASP A 359 -21.63 23.51 -6.69
C ASP A 359 -23.15 23.36 -6.56
N GLU A 360 -23.91 23.56 -7.64
CA GLU A 360 -25.38 23.42 -7.65
C GLU A 360 -25.83 21.97 -7.45
N LEU A 361 -25.11 21.05 -8.10
CA LEU A 361 -25.40 19.63 -7.98
C LEU A 361 -24.62 18.96 -6.85
N ARG A 362 -23.70 19.66 -6.21
CA ARG A 362 -22.77 19.11 -5.21
C ARG A 362 -22.06 17.88 -5.71
N LEU A 363 -21.57 17.95 -6.95
CA LEU A 363 -20.80 16.92 -7.60
C LEU A 363 -19.32 17.26 -7.57
N PHE A 364 -18.51 16.25 -7.25
CA PHE A 364 -17.06 16.35 -7.26
C PHE A 364 -16.52 15.21 -8.10
N SER A 365 -15.70 15.52 -9.08
CA SER A 365 -15.05 14.50 -9.88
C SER A 365 -13.57 14.81 -10.05
N MET A 366 -12.76 13.78 -10.09
CA MET A 366 -11.38 13.87 -10.54
C MET A 366 -11.34 13.84 -12.07
N ASP A 367 -10.24 14.28 -12.67
CA ASP A 367 -10.09 14.27 -14.13
C ASP A 367 -10.13 12.84 -14.69
N LYS A 368 -9.54 11.89 -13.95
CA LYS A 368 -9.50 10.46 -14.31
C LYS A 368 -9.84 9.61 -13.10
N THR A 369 -10.31 8.39 -13.34
CA THR A 369 -10.48 7.38 -12.29
C THR A 369 -9.11 7.01 -11.72
N PRO A 370 -8.87 7.17 -10.40
CA PRO A 370 -7.60 6.81 -9.78
C PRO A 370 -7.30 5.33 -9.93
N PRO A 371 -6.09 4.94 -10.37
CA PRO A 371 -5.73 3.54 -10.57
C PRO A 371 -5.44 2.80 -9.25
N LYS A 372 -5.16 3.52 -8.18
CA LYS A 372 -4.87 2.98 -6.85
C LYS A 372 -5.79 3.59 -5.80
N MET A 373 -5.88 2.94 -4.63
CA MET A 373 -6.61 3.51 -3.49
C MET A 373 -6.04 4.90 -3.15
N PHE A 374 -6.92 5.86 -2.96
CA PHE A 374 -6.56 7.23 -2.57
C PHE A 374 -7.44 7.71 -1.43
N ALA A 375 -6.97 8.72 -0.71
CA ALA A 375 -7.68 9.26 0.44
C ALA A 375 -7.99 10.75 0.25
N TYR A 376 -9.20 11.14 0.69
CA TYR A 376 -9.60 12.53 0.83
C TYR A 376 -10.31 12.75 2.15
N ARG A 377 -10.10 13.93 2.71
CA ARG A 377 -10.67 14.39 3.97
C ARG A 377 -11.75 15.41 3.72
N VAL A 378 -12.87 15.26 4.41
CA VAL A 378 -14.01 16.17 4.37
C VAL A 378 -14.33 16.65 5.78
N ASP A 379 -14.30 17.96 6.00
CA ASP A 379 -14.62 18.54 7.29
C ASP A 379 -16.02 19.18 7.26
N GLY A 380 -16.78 18.97 8.33
CA GLY A 380 -18.09 19.59 8.53
C GLY A 380 -19.18 19.06 7.61
N MET A 381 -19.06 17.79 7.16
CA MET A 381 -20.06 17.16 6.30
C MET A 381 -21.35 16.89 7.08
N ARG A 382 -22.48 17.18 6.44
CA ARG A 382 -23.83 16.99 6.98
C ARG A 382 -24.59 15.97 6.13
N ASN A 383 -25.41 15.15 6.78
CA ASN A 383 -26.38 14.33 6.08
C ASN A 383 -27.64 15.17 5.87
N GLU A 384 -27.90 15.56 4.64
CA GLU A 384 -29.04 16.38 4.26
C GLU A 384 -29.95 15.57 3.33
N PRO A 385 -31.11 15.13 3.82
CA PRO A 385 -32.12 14.49 2.96
C PRO A 385 -32.83 15.52 2.07
N GLU A 386 -32.75 16.80 2.42
CA GLU A 386 -33.27 17.93 1.71
C GLU A 386 -32.12 18.87 1.33
N LEU A 387 -31.90 19.04 0.04
CA LEU A 387 -30.84 19.90 -0.49
C LEU A 387 -31.41 21.27 -0.86
N GLY A 388 -31.05 22.30 -0.12
CA GLY A 388 -31.47 23.68 -0.44
C GLY A 388 -30.98 24.09 -1.82
N ALA A 389 -31.88 24.46 -2.71
CA ALA A 389 -31.56 24.96 -4.04
C ALA A 389 -30.97 26.37 -3.99
N VAL A 390 -31.40 27.16 -3.03
CA VAL A 390 -31.11 28.59 -2.92
C VAL A 390 -29.77 28.89 -2.22
N GLU A 391 -29.37 28.07 -1.25
CA GLU A 391 -28.09 28.27 -0.53
C GLU A 391 -26.86 28.21 -1.45
N ILE A 392 -26.96 27.51 -2.56
CA ILE A 392 -25.88 27.38 -3.54
C ILE A 392 -25.80 28.59 -4.47
N VAL A 393 -26.95 29.14 -4.84
CA VAL A 393 -27.06 30.33 -5.71
C VAL A 393 -26.60 31.59 -4.96
N GLN A 394 -27.00 31.75 -3.70
CA GLN A 394 -26.60 32.91 -2.86
C GLN A 394 -25.12 32.87 -2.46
N ALA A 395 -24.53 31.70 -2.37
CA ALA A 395 -23.12 31.52 -2.04
C ALA A 395 -22.17 31.88 -3.20
N ARG A 396 -22.66 31.91 -4.41
CA ARG A 396 -21.97 32.42 -5.59
C ARG A 396 -22.02 33.93 -5.62
N ASN A 397 -21.27 34.53 -4.71
CA ASN A 397 -20.98 35.97 -4.74
C ASN A 397 -21.19 36.63 -6.10
N ASN A 398 -22.20 37.46 -6.19
CA ASN A 398 -22.39 38.74 -6.85
C ASN A 398 -21.62 39.12 -8.13
N ARG A 399 -20.68 38.30 -8.64
CA ARG A 399 -19.93 38.64 -9.87
C ARG A 399 -20.37 37.85 -11.13
N ARG A 400 -21.00 36.70 -11.02
CA ARG A 400 -21.47 35.89 -12.17
C ARG A 400 -23.01 35.72 -12.21
N ALA A 401 -23.70 35.87 -11.09
CA ALA A 401 -25.15 35.70 -11.01
C ALA A 401 -25.96 36.68 -11.90
N ARG A 402 -25.35 37.80 -12.32
CA ARG A 402 -26.01 38.78 -13.20
C ARG A 402 -26.13 38.38 -14.66
N GLN A 403 -25.57 37.23 -15.11
CA GLN A 403 -25.60 36.86 -16.52
C GLN A 403 -26.47 35.63 -16.83
N SER A 404 -27.06 34.93 -15.84
CA SER A 404 -27.81 33.69 -16.06
C SER A 404 -29.07 33.56 -15.18
N GLU A 405 -29.59 34.64 -14.64
CA GLU A 405 -30.85 34.67 -13.88
C GLU A 405 -32.02 34.73 -14.86
N GLU A 406 -32.63 33.59 -15.15
CA GLU A 406 -33.95 33.51 -15.74
C GLU A 406 -34.98 33.52 -14.58
N PHE A 407 -35.68 34.63 -14.39
CA PHE A 407 -36.83 34.74 -13.50
C PHE A 407 -38.05 34.18 -14.22
N ASP A 408 -38.86 33.37 -13.51
CA ASP A 408 -40.18 33.01 -14.01
C ASP A 408 -41.18 34.18 -13.76
N GLU A 409 -42.39 34.04 -14.31
CA GLU A 409 -43.45 35.05 -14.12
C GLU A 409 -43.84 35.26 -12.65
N SER A 410 -43.49 34.33 -11.74
CA SER A 410 -43.74 34.46 -10.29
C SER A 410 -42.61 35.18 -9.53
N GLY A 411 -41.52 35.56 -10.21
CA GLY A 411 -40.37 36.24 -9.60
C GLY A 411 -39.49 35.33 -8.74
N VAL A 412 -39.66 33.98 -8.84
CA VAL A 412 -38.86 33.01 -8.13
C VAL A 412 -37.65 32.65 -8.99
N GLU A 413 -36.46 32.82 -8.42
CA GLU A 413 -35.19 32.45 -9.06
C GLU A 413 -35.08 30.94 -9.21
N ARG A 414 -35.03 30.43 -10.44
CA ARG A 414 -34.87 29.02 -10.72
C ARG A 414 -33.42 28.70 -11.12
N PRO A 415 -32.84 27.58 -10.68
CA PRO A 415 -31.56 27.15 -11.17
C PRO A 415 -31.54 27.06 -12.70
N ALA A 416 -30.44 27.44 -13.34
CA ALA A 416 -30.31 27.44 -14.81
C ALA A 416 -30.48 26.04 -15.45
N SER A 417 -30.27 24.98 -14.69
CA SER A 417 -30.44 23.57 -15.09
C SER A 417 -31.87 23.03 -14.98
N MET A 418 -32.82 23.80 -14.40
CA MET A 418 -34.18 23.32 -14.13
C MET A 418 -34.93 22.81 -15.37
N PRO A 419 -34.86 23.43 -16.57
CA PRO A 419 -35.52 22.88 -17.76
C PRO A 419 -35.07 21.47 -18.15
N THR A 420 -33.82 21.14 -17.93
CA THR A 420 -33.28 19.78 -18.24
C THR A 420 -33.91 18.71 -17.36
N PHE A 421 -34.25 19.04 -16.12
CA PHE A 421 -34.85 18.12 -15.17
C PHE A 421 -36.35 17.86 -15.38
N LEU A 422 -36.98 18.58 -16.32
CA LEU A 422 -38.35 18.37 -16.77
C LEU A 422 -38.44 17.61 -18.12
N LYS A 423 -37.29 17.50 -18.82
CA LYS A 423 -37.27 16.91 -20.18
C LYS A 423 -37.59 15.43 -20.15
N ILE A 424 -38.51 15.00 -21.01
CA ILE A 424 -38.81 13.61 -21.30
C ILE A 424 -38.49 13.40 -22.77
N ASP A 425 -37.49 12.58 -23.09
CA ASP A 425 -37.05 12.28 -24.46
C ASP A 425 -37.53 10.85 -24.83
N LEU A 426 -38.83 10.74 -25.10
CA LEU A 426 -39.52 9.50 -25.47
C LEU A 426 -40.38 9.76 -26.72
N GLU A 427 -40.80 8.71 -27.37
CA GLU A 427 -41.81 8.79 -28.40
C GLU A 427 -43.19 9.24 -27.82
N GLU A 428 -43.99 9.95 -28.60
CA GLU A 428 -45.23 10.56 -28.13
C GLU A 428 -46.23 9.52 -27.59
N ALA A 429 -46.23 8.32 -28.17
CA ALA A 429 -47.07 7.20 -27.69
C ALA A 429 -46.71 6.77 -26.26
N ASP A 430 -45.42 6.73 -25.94
CA ASP A 430 -44.91 6.36 -24.62
C ASP A 430 -45.04 7.51 -23.61
N ILE A 431 -44.82 8.77 -24.04
CA ILE A 431 -45.10 9.98 -23.23
C ILE A 431 -46.58 9.95 -22.78
N THR A 432 -47.52 9.66 -23.69
CA THR A 432 -48.95 9.64 -23.38
C THR A 432 -49.27 8.60 -22.31
N LYS A 433 -48.66 7.40 -22.36
CA LYS A 433 -48.81 6.38 -21.32
C LYS A 433 -48.31 6.87 -19.98
N VAL A 434 -47.08 7.43 -19.93
CA VAL A 434 -46.48 7.92 -18.69
C VAL A 434 -47.31 9.03 -18.08
N ARG A 435 -47.81 9.97 -18.90
CA ARG A 435 -48.74 11.04 -18.44
C ARG A 435 -50.03 10.48 -17.88
N SER A 436 -50.63 9.43 -18.49
CA SER A 436 -51.83 8.82 -17.98
C SER A 436 -51.63 8.15 -16.61
N TRP A 437 -50.48 7.48 -16.41
CA TRP A 437 -50.16 6.89 -15.10
C TRP A 437 -49.90 7.97 -14.05
N ALA A 438 -49.15 9.04 -14.40
CA ALA A 438 -48.91 10.16 -13.50
C ALA A 438 -50.19 10.85 -13.07
N ALA A 439 -51.13 11.07 -14.00
CA ALA A 439 -52.46 11.65 -13.70
C ALA A 439 -53.34 10.75 -12.83
N ALA A 440 -53.25 9.43 -13.01
CA ALA A 440 -53.96 8.42 -12.22
C ALA A 440 -53.57 8.38 -10.74
N LEU A 441 -52.39 8.93 -10.38
CA LEU A 441 -51.92 9.02 -8.98
C LEU A 441 -52.74 10.02 -8.15
N ASN A 442 -53.47 10.90 -8.79
CA ASN A 442 -54.34 11.92 -8.13
C ASN A 442 -53.64 12.70 -6.98
N ALA A 443 -52.34 13.00 -7.16
CA ALA A 443 -51.58 13.75 -6.16
C ALA A 443 -52.11 15.19 -6.05
N PRO A 444 -52.12 15.78 -4.85
CA PRO A 444 -52.42 17.24 -4.68
C PRO A 444 -51.52 18.09 -5.56
N VAL A 445 -52.07 19.16 -6.12
CA VAL A 445 -51.33 20.08 -6.97
C VAL A 445 -50.24 20.77 -6.13
N GLU A 446 -49.04 20.85 -6.65
CA GLU A 446 -47.87 21.47 -6.02
C GLU A 446 -47.34 20.79 -4.73
N ASP A 447 -47.83 19.63 -4.37
CA ASP A 447 -47.29 18.82 -3.24
C ASP A 447 -46.33 17.75 -3.73
N ALA A 448 -45.07 18.10 -3.86
CA ALA A 448 -44.00 17.13 -4.29
C ALA A 448 -43.83 15.95 -3.31
N ARG A 449 -44.10 16.13 -2.02
CA ARG A 449 -43.97 15.09 -1.00
C ARG A 449 -45.12 14.07 -1.13
N ALA A 450 -46.34 14.58 -1.28
CA ALA A 450 -47.48 13.69 -1.52
C ALA A 450 -47.32 12.93 -2.83
N PHE A 451 -46.93 13.61 -3.92
CA PHE A 451 -46.64 12.94 -5.19
C PHE A 451 -45.57 11.86 -5.03
N ALA A 452 -44.46 12.15 -4.38
CA ALA A 452 -43.36 11.18 -4.17
C ALA A 452 -43.84 9.93 -3.42
N SER A 453 -44.69 10.13 -2.40
CA SER A 453 -45.23 9.04 -1.61
C SER A 453 -46.17 8.14 -2.45
N LEU A 454 -47.08 8.74 -3.20
CA LEU A 454 -48.05 8.04 -4.04
C LEU A 454 -47.37 7.29 -5.20
N ALA A 455 -46.42 7.94 -5.89
CA ALA A 455 -45.67 7.35 -7.00
C ALA A 455 -44.82 6.15 -6.54
N SER A 456 -44.10 6.32 -5.40
CA SER A 456 -43.32 5.22 -4.84
C SER A 456 -44.17 4.06 -4.36
N ALA A 457 -45.30 4.33 -3.73
CA ALA A 457 -46.28 3.32 -3.33
C ALA A 457 -46.82 2.56 -4.54
N TRP A 458 -47.18 3.30 -5.60
CA TRP A 458 -47.69 2.69 -6.85
C TRP A 458 -46.63 1.75 -7.45
N LEU A 459 -45.38 2.20 -7.59
CA LEU A 459 -44.29 1.37 -8.10
C LEU A 459 -44.08 0.11 -7.25
N GLY A 460 -44.05 0.25 -5.93
CA GLY A 460 -43.85 -0.87 -5.00
C GLY A 460 -44.99 -1.87 -4.94
N GLN A 461 -46.21 -1.45 -5.31
CA GLN A 461 -47.38 -2.34 -5.44
C GLN A 461 -47.38 -3.14 -6.76
N HIS A 462 -46.87 -2.56 -7.83
CA HIS A 462 -46.90 -3.16 -9.17
C HIS A 462 -45.64 -4.01 -9.44
N HIS A 463 -44.49 -3.71 -8.82
CA HIS A 463 -43.25 -4.38 -9.12
C HIS A 463 -42.54 -4.85 -7.85
N ALA A 464 -42.12 -6.12 -7.87
CA ALA A 464 -41.26 -6.69 -6.84
C ALA A 464 -39.78 -6.29 -7.09
N TYR A 465 -38.97 -6.18 -6.04
CA TYR A 465 -37.56 -5.97 -6.19
C TYR A 465 -36.82 -7.26 -6.58
N SER A 466 -36.05 -7.22 -7.65
CA SER A 466 -35.14 -8.31 -8.07
C SER A 466 -33.98 -7.74 -8.86
N LEU A 467 -32.79 -8.34 -8.72
CA LEU A 467 -31.62 -8.03 -9.58
C LEU A 467 -31.78 -8.62 -10.98
N GLN A 468 -32.64 -9.62 -11.15
CA GLN A 468 -32.91 -10.23 -12.45
C GLN A 468 -34.12 -9.55 -13.09
N MET A 469 -33.87 -8.90 -14.22
CA MET A 469 -34.92 -8.36 -15.07
C MET A 469 -35.21 -9.39 -16.16
N ASN A 470 -36.50 -9.78 -16.29
CA ASN A 470 -36.95 -10.67 -17.34
C ASN A 470 -38.01 -9.95 -18.18
N LEU A 471 -37.54 -8.95 -18.94
CA LEU A 471 -38.40 -8.23 -19.87
C LEU A 471 -38.10 -8.69 -21.31
N GLY A 472 -39.06 -9.35 -21.97
CA GLY A 472 -38.87 -9.78 -23.34
C GLY A 472 -38.63 -8.64 -24.32
N LYS A 473 -37.99 -8.92 -25.46
CA LYS A 473 -37.83 -7.94 -26.54
C LYS A 473 -39.21 -7.48 -27.03
N GLY A 474 -39.40 -6.17 -27.23
CA GLY A 474 -40.68 -5.59 -27.67
C GLY A 474 -40.46 -4.19 -28.24
N GLU A 475 -41.49 -3.65 -28.90
CA GLU A 475 -41.49 -2.27 -29.42
C GLU A 475 -41.72 -1.26 -28.30
N GLY A 476 -41.17 -0.04 -28.44
CA GLY A 476 -41.26 1.07 -27.48
C GLY A 476 -40.15 1.06 -26.44
N ASP A 477 -40.13 2.10 -25.62
CA ASP A 477 -39.09 2.34 -24.60
C ASP A 477 -39.09 1.23 -23.54
N LEU A 478 -37.90 0.79 -23.15
CA LEU A 478 -37.68 -0.31 -22.21
C LEU A 478 -38.32 -0.01 -20.84
N LEU A 479 -38.16 1.21 -20.32
CA LEU A 479 -38.67 1.58 -19.00
C LEU A 479 -40.20 1.69 -19.00
N VAL A 480 -40.77 2.20 -20.09
CA VAL A 480 -42.23 2.28 -20.27
C VAL A 480 -42.82 0.88 -20.39
N ARG A 481 -42.17 -0.05 -21.11
CA ARG A 481 -42.60 -1.45 -21.19
C ARG A 481 -42.50 -2.13 -19.83
N TRP A 482 -41.45 -1.85 -19.06
CA TRP A 482 -41.31 -2.38 -17.69
C TRP A 482 -42.45 -1.86 -16.81
N MET A 483 -42.76 -0.58 -16.81
CA MET A 483 -43.85 0.02 -16.04
C MET A 483 -45.22 -0.55 -16.41
N ALA A 484 -45.43 -0.96 -17.68
CA ALA A 484 -46.65 -1.57 -18.15
C ALA A 484 -46.75 -3.08 -17.80
N SER A 485 -45.67 -3.69 -17.36
CA SER A 485 -45.58 -5.10 -17.01
C SER A 485 -45.77 -5.34 -15.51
N ALA A 486 -45.84 -6.60 -15.08
CA ALA A 486 -45.70 -6.99 -13.67
C ALA A 486 -44.30 -7.53 -13.36
N SER A 487 -43.32 -7.27 -14.24
CA SER A 487 -41.96 -7.79 -14.10
C SER A 487 -41.26 -7.18 -12.90
N PRO A 488 -40.47 -7.96 -12.14
CA PRO A 488 -39.63 -7.42 -11.09
C PRO A 488 -38.51 -6.55 -11.65
N GLY A 489 -37.91 -5.74 -10.81
CA GLY A 489 -36.80 -4.87 -11.23
C GLY A 489 -35.87 -4.45 -10.10
N HIS A 490 -34.78 -3.80 -10.45
CA HIS A 490 -33.78 -3.29 -9.52
C HIS A 490 -33.90 -1.76 -9.31
N CYS A 491 -33.10 -1.21 -8.42
CA CYS A 491 -33.19 0.19 -7.98
C CYS A 491 -33.19 1.21 -9.12
N GLU A 492 -32.49 0.96 -10.22
CA GLU A 492 -32.42 1.89 -11.36
C GLU A 492 -33.73 1.94 -12.15
N LEU A 493 -34.41 0.80 -12.31
CA LEU A 493 -35.74 0.76 -12.94
C LEU A 493 -36.75 1.55 -12.09
N PHE A 494 -36.75 1.34 -10.78
CA PHE A 494 -37.62 2.09 -9.88
C PHE A 494 -37.32 3.59 -9.91
N ALA A 495 -36.02 3.97 -9.82
CA ALA A 495 -35.59 5.38 -9.86
C ALA A 495 -35.90 6.02 -11.22
N GLY A 496 -35.63 5.29 -12.31
CA GLY A 496 -35.96 5.77 -13.67
C GLY A 496 -37.44 5.97 -13.89
N ALA A 497 -38.27 4.99 -13.53
CA ALA A 497 -39.73 5.09 -13.64
C ALA A 497 -40.31 6.24 -12.79
N PHE A 498 -39.82 6.37 -11.55
CA PHE A 498 -40.22 7.51 -10.72
C PHE A 498 -39.84 8.84 -11.37
N THR A 499 -38.61 8.94 -11.95
CA THR A 499 -38.17 10.17 -12.64
C THR A 499 -39.09 10.50 -13.81
N LEU A 500 -39.46 9.54 -14.62
CA LEU A 500 -40.39 9.79 -15.76
C LEU A 500 -41.80 10.19 -15.27
N LEU A 501 -42.35 9.52 -14.26
CA LEU A 501 -43.64 9.85 -13.67
C LEU A 501 -43.65 11.29 -13.10
N ALA A 502 -42.62 11.63 -12.36
CA ALA A 502 -42.52 12.97 -11.74
C ALA A 502 -42.38 14.06 -12.79
N ARG A 503 -41.56 13.86 -13.82
CA ARG A 503 -41.42 14.83 -14.94
C ARG A 503 -42.73 14.95 -15.72
N ALA A 504 -43.46 13.87 -15.94
CA ALA A 504 -44.75 13.86 -16.60
C ALA A 504 -45.82 14.61 -15.79
N ALA A 505 -45.70 14.60 -14.46
CA ALA A 505 -46.55 15.37 -13.55
C ALA A 505 -46.11 16.85 -13.40
N GLY A 506 -45.01 17.25 -14.07
CA GLY A 506 -44.47 18.63 -14.01
C GLY A 506 -43.50 18.91 -12.89
N TYR A 507 -43.03 17.91 -12.14
CA TYR A 507 -42.03 18.08 -11.10
C TYR A 507 -40.59 17.89 -11.67
N PRO A 508 -39.72 18.88 -11.55
CA PRO A 508 -38.32 18.72 -11.90
C PRO A 508 -37.73 17.57 -11.08
N THR A 509 -37.15 16.58 -11.76
CA THR A 509 -36.64 15.37 -11.10
C THR A 509 -35.38 14.90 -11.77
N ARG A 510 -34.40 14.44 -10.94
CA ARG A 510 -33.14 13.89 -11.38
C ARG A 510 -32.86 12.56 -10.72
N MET A 511 -32.25 11.67 -11.47
CA MET A 511 -31.76 10.39 -10.95
C MET A 511 -30.38 10.60 -10.33
N VAL A 512 -30.11 9.96 -9.22
CA VAL A 512 -28.85 9.99 -8.50
C VAL A 512 -28.33 8.59 -8.32
N THR A 513 -27.04 8.42 -8.55
CA THR A 513 -26.37 7.14 -8.32
C THR A 513 -25.23 7.30 -7.32
N GLY A 514 -24.93 6.22 -6.60
CA GLY A 514 -23.91 6.17 -5.58
C GLY A 514 -24.01 4.89 -4.77
N PHE A 515 -23.80 4.98 -3.46
CA PHE A 515 -23.92 3.82 -2.57
C PHE A 515 -24.96 4.11 -1.47
N ARG A 516 -25.54 3.03 -0.93
CA ARG A 516 -26.49 3.10 0.19
C ARG A 516 -26.08 2.15 1.31
N GLY A 517 -26.02 2.66 2.55
CA GLY A 517 -25.69 1.84 3.72
C GLY A 517 -24.19 1.73 3.95
N GLY A 518 -23.75 0.54 4.31
CA GLY A 518 -22.41 0.16 4.68
C GLY A 518 -22.38 -0.65 5.96
N THR A 519 -21.30 -1.38 6.20
CA THR A 519 -21.08 -2.23 7.38
C THR A 519 -20.00 -1.63 8.27
N TRP A 520 -20.23 -1.65 9.59
CA TRP A 520 -19.25 -1.17 10.55
C TRP A 520 -18.17 -2.21 10.83
N ASN A 521 -16.91 -1.85 10.67
CA ASN A 521 -15.78 -2.68 11.04
C ASN A 521 -15.21 -2.23 12.39
N PRO A 522 -15.48 -2.95 13.48
CA PRO A 522 -15.02 -2.56 14.82
C PRO A 522 -13.49 -2.66 14.97
N GLY A 523 -12.82 -3.47 14.15
CA GLY A 523 -11.36 -3.64 14.20
C GLY A 523 -10.60 -2.43 13.65
N SER A 524 -11.10 -1.79 12.61
CA SER A 524 -10.52 -0.60 11.98
C SER A 524 -11.27 0.68 12.31
N GLN A 525 -12.41 0.59 13.01
CA GLN A 525 -13.29 1.71 13.38
C GLN A 525 -13.71 2.55 12.18
N ASN A 526 -14.13 1.88 11.12
CA ASN A 526 -14.62 2.53 9.90
C ASN A 526 -15.91 1.90 9.41
N LEU A 527 -16.61 2.65 8.55
CA LEU A 527 -17.71 2.15 7.77
C LEU A 527 -17.16 1.62 6.43
N THR A 528 -17.42 0.37 6.13
CA THR A 528 -17.01 -0.29 4.89
C THR A 528 -18.18 -0.36 3.94
N ILE A 529 -18.05 0.20 2.75
CA ILE A 529 -19.03 0.21 1.67
C ILE A 529 -18.49 -0.69 0.54
N ARG A 530 -19.32 -1.57 0.04
CA ARG A 530 -18.97 -2.54 -1.00
C ARG A 530 -19.57 -2.15 -2.34
N ASN A 531 -19.09 -2.71 -3.44
CA ASN A 531 -19.71 -2.53 -4.75
C ASN A 531 -21.17 -3.04 -4.75
N SER A 532 -21.48 -4.08 -3.99
CA SER A 532 -22.85 -4.57 -3.79
C SER A 532 -23.80 -3.55 -3.13
N ASP A 533 -23.28 -2.52 -2.46
CA ASP A 533 -24.04 -1.42 -1.86
C ASP A 533 -24.38 -0.32 -2.89
N ALA A 534 -23.98 -0.48 -4.16
CA ALA A 534 -24.33 0.43 -5.24
C ALA A 534 -25.84 0.59 -5.36
N HIS A 535 -26.30 1.83 -5.48
CA HIS A 535 -27.73 2.14 -5.43
C HIS A 535 -28.07 3.37 -6.27
N ALA A 536 -29.29 3.38 -6.77
CA ALA A 536 -29.89 4.50 -7.48
C ALA A 536 -31.15 4.96 -6.77
N TRP A 537 -31.36 6.29 -6.72
CA TRP A 537 -32.52 6.95 -6.15
C TRP A 537 -32.84 8.23 -6.92
N CYS A 538 -33.83 9.00 -6.48
CA CYS A 538 -34.24 10.24 -7.11
C CYS A 538 -34.09 11.44 -6.18
N GLU A 539 -34.00 12.61 -6.78
CA GLU A 539 -34.18 13.90 -6.14
C GLU A 539 -35.27 14.65 -6.91
N ILE A 540 -36.37 14.97 -6.23
CA ILE A 540 -37.50 15.75 -6.77
C ILE A 540 -37.50 17.16 -6.19
N TYR A 541 -37.71 18.14 -7.02
CA TYR A 541 -37.77 19.54 -6.57
C TYR A 541 -39.13 19.89 -5.96
N ASP A 542 -39.11 20.37 -4.73
CA ASP A 542 -40.26 20.92 -4.02
C ASP A 542 -40.29 22.43 -4.21
N PRO A 543 -41.21 22.99 -5.01
CA PRO A 543 -41.30 24.42 -5.25
C PRO A 543 -41.69 25.21 -3.98
N THR A 544 -42.46 24.59 -3.09
CA THR A 544 -42.94 25.24 -1.84
C THR A 544 -41.77 25.44 -0.86
N GLY A 545 -40.96 24.42 -0.67
CA GLY A 545 -39.77 24.46 0.20
C GLY A 545 -38.51 25.01 -0.47
N GLN A 546 -38.52 25.18 -1.79
CA GLN A 546 -37.34 25.50 -2.61
C GLN A 546 -36.16 24.55 -2.34
N VAL A 547 -36.45 23.25 -2.21
CA VAL A 547 -35.48 22.23 -1.87
C VAL A 547 -35.61 21.02 -2.80
N TRP A 548 -34.51 20.32 -3.00
CA TRP A 548 -34.50 18.98 -3.61
C TRP A 548 -34.71 17.94 -2.53
N LEU A 549 -35.81 17.18 -2.64
CA LEU A 549 -36.15 16.09 -1.73
C LEU A 549 -35.56 14.78 -2.24
N ARG A 550 -34.83 14.07 -1.40
CA ARG A 550 -34.39 12.72 -1.71
C ARG A 550 -35.55 11.75 -1.60
N VAL A 551 -35.80 11.00 -2.67
CA VAL A 551 -36.84 9.96 -2.77
C VAL A 551 -36.19 8.67 -3.24
N ASP A 552 -36.37 7.60 -2.48
CA ASP A 552 -35.97 6.26 -2.88
C ASP A 552 -37.21 5.41 -3.13
N PRO A 553 -37.62 5.23 -4.39
CA PRO A 553 -38.83 4.51 -4.73
C PRO A 553 -38.70 2.98 -4.66
N THR A 554 -37.50 2.49 -4.28
CA THR A 554 -37.22 1.07 -4.15
C THR A 554 -38.03 0.46 -2.99
N PRO A 555 -38.74 -0.67 -3.17
CA PRO A 555 -39.52 -1.30 -2.10
C PRO A 555 -38.69 -1.57 -0.83
N GLY A 556 -39.27 -1.27 0.32
CA GLY A 556 -38.60 -1.40 1.62
C GLY A 556 -37.66 -0.22 2.00
N SER A 557 -37.55 0.82 1.17
CA SER A 557 -36.86 2.05 1.51
C SER A 557 -37.72 2.97 2.38
N ALA A 558 -37.09 3.74 3.27
CA ALA A 558 -37.81 4.72 4.09
C ALA A 558 -38.29 5.90 3.24
N MET A 559 -39.56 6.26 3.40
CA MET A 559 -40.16 7.40 2.73
C MET A 559 -39.72 8.73 3.35
N PRO A 560 -39.70 9.84 2.58
CA PRO A 560 -39.47 11.17 3.11
C PRO A 560 -40.44 11.49 4.25
N GLY A 561 -39.93 11.90 5.42
CA GLY A 561 -40.74 12.29 6.59
C GLY A 561 -41.09 11.17 7.56
N GLN A 562 -40.72 9.93 7.32
CA GLN A 562 -40.83 8.86 8.33
C GLN A 562 -39.87 9.10 9.49
N VAL A 563 -40.41 9.27 10.69
CA VAL A 563 -39.63 9.37 11.92
C VAL A 563 -39.04 7.99 12.19
N GLN A 564 -37.71 7.88 12.06
CA GLN A 564 -37.01 6.67 12.47
C GLN A 564 -36.97 6.62 14.00
N THR A 565 -37.29 5.46 14.58
CA THR A 565 -37.19 5.23 16.03
C THR A 565 -35.79 5.58 16.49
N GLU A 566 -35.65 6.34 17.59
CA GLU A 566 -34.37 6.72 18.19
C GLU A 566 -33.64 5.48 18.73
N GLU A 567 -32.97 4.77 17.86
CA GLU A 567 -32.04 3.71 18.24
C GLU A 567 -30.72 4.36 18.70
N SER A 568 -30.17 3.90 19.84
CA SER A 568 -28.86 4.40 20.28
C SER A 568 -27.78 4.11 19.22
N THR A 569 -26.80 4.98 19.09
CA THR A 569 -25.69 4.82 18.13
C THR A 569 -24.96 3.49 18.34
N GLU A 570 -24.76 3.10 19.59
CA GLU A 570 -24.08 1.83 19.94
C GLU A 570 -24.88 0.60 19.47
N ALA A 571 -26.20 0.57 19.70
CA ALA A 571 -27.06 -0.52 19.24
C ALA A 571 -27.07 -0.61 17.73
N ARG A 572 -27.15 0.52 17.03
CA ARG A 572 -27.09 0.60 15.57
C ARG A 572 -25.76 0.10 15.02
N LEU A 573 -24.63 0.58 15.54
CA LEU A 573 -23.31 0.13 15.10
C LEU A 573 -23.10 -1.36 15.39
N ALA A 574 -23.61 -1.86 16.53
CA ALA A 574 -23.55 -3.27 16.85
C ALA A 574 -24.32 -4.12 15.83
N ARG A 575 -25.51 -3.64 15.38
CA ARG A 575 -26.36 -4.32 14.38
C ARG A 575 -25.70 -4.42 13.01
N ILE A 576 -25.03 -3.36 12.55
CA ILE A 576 -24.34 -3.32 11.24
C ILE A 576 -22.89 -3.79 11.32
N SER A 577 -22.43 -4.28 12.47
CA SER A 577 -21.02 -4.70 12.67
C SER A 577 -20.70 -5.99 11.95
N ASP A 578 -19.66 -5.94 11.13
CA ASP A 578 -19.05 -7.12 10.51
C ASP A 578 -17.89 -7.62 11.39
N ARG A 579 -18.03 -8.81 11.98
CA ARG A 579 -17.04 -9.48 12.83
C ARG A 579 -16.36 -10.66 12.13
N SER A 580 -16.54 -10.80 10.83
CA SER A 580 -15.96 -11.87 10.02
C SER A 580 -14.42 -11.81 9.99
N TRP A 581 -13.80 -12.90 9.57
CA TRP A 581 -12.37 -12.93 9.33
C TRP A 581 -11.92 -11.96 8.23
N SER A 582 -12.77 -11.77 7.21
CA SER A 582 -12.53 -10.79 6.15
C SER A 582 -12.45 -9.37 6.70
N ALA A 583 -13.34 -8.98 7.64
CA ALA A 583 -13.32 -7.69 8.30
C ALA A 583 -12.05 -7.49 9.15
N ARG A 584 -11.54 -8.56 9.81
CA ARG A 584 -10.28 -8.49 10.56
C ARG A 584 -9.07 -8.29 9.66
N LEU A 585 -9.02 -9.00 8.53
CA LEU A 585 -7.97 -8.82 7.51
C LEU A 585 -8.04 -7.43 6.89
N ASP A 586 -9.24 -6.93 6.64
CA ASP A 586 -9.44 -5.57 6.17
C ASP A 586 -8.99 -4.53 7.19
N GLY A 587 -9.23 -4.76 8.48
CA GLY A 587 -8.69 -3.93 9.57
C GLY A 587 -7.15 -3.86 9.55
N LEU A 588 -6.47 -4.99 9.30
CA LEU A 588 -5.02 -5.03 9.16
C LEU A 588 -4.54 -4.29 7.89
N ARG A 589 -5.27 -4.42 6.78
CA ARG A 589 -5.00 -3.68 5.54
C ARG A 589 -5.13 -2.17 5.76
N MET A 590 -6.16 -1.72 6.48
CA MET A 590 -6.34 -0.30 6.81
C MET A 590 -5.27 0.23 7.75
N PHE A 591 -4.85 -0.57 8.74
CA PHE A 591 -3.70 -0.21 9.58
C PHE A 591 -2.43 -0.01 8.73
N TRP A 592 -2.15 -0.94 7.80
CA TRP A 592 -1.03 -0.85 6.87
C TRP A 592 -1.11 0.42 6.03
N TYR A 593 -2.29 0.69 5.42
CA TYR A 593 -2.49 1.87 4.58
C TYR A 593 -2.26 3.15 5.37
N ARG A 594 -2.95 3.34 6.50
CA ARG A 594 -2.86 4.56 7.31
C ARG A 594 -1.47 4.84 7.87
N ARG A 595 -0.68 3.80 8.19
CA ARG A 595 0.61 3.94 8.88
C ARG A 595 1.81 3.87 7.96
N ILE A 596 1.70 3.23 6.81
CA ILE A 596 2.83 2.97 5.92
C ILE A 596 2.63 3.61 4.56
N VAL A 597 1.45 3.44 3.93
CA VAL A 597 1.21 3.92 2.56
C VAL A 597 0.89 5.40 2.55
N ASP A 598 -0.05 5.83 3.40
CA ASP A 598 -0.50 7.24 3.56
C ASP A 598 0.44 8.06 4.49
N PHE A 599 1.70 7.59 4.64
CA PHE A 599 2.72 8.29 5.42
C PHE A 599 3.32 9.43 4.60
N ASP A 600 2.70 10.59 4.68
CA ASP A 600 3.06 11.81 3.95
C ASP A 600 4.05 12.71 4.69
N HIS A 601 4.43 13.84 4.06
CA HIS A 601 5.31 14.84 4.67
C HIS A 601 4.72 15.44 5.96
N SER A 602 3.41 15.62 6.02
CA SER A 602 2.72 16.20 7.18
C SER A 602 2.79 15.28 8.39
N THR A 603 2.51 13.99 8.18
CA THR A 603 2.63 12.94 9.19
C THR A 603 4.08 12.75 9.64
N GLN A 604 5.04 12.82 8.71
CA GLN A 604 6.47 12.79 9.04
C GLN A 604 6.87 13.98 9.91
N ALA A 605 6.42 15.18 9.59
CA ALA A 605 6.71 16.39 10.35
C ALA A 605 6.08 16.35 11.76
N GLU A 606 4.87 15.82 11.88
CA GLU A 606 4.19 15.63 13.16
C GLU A 606 4.95 14.61 14.03
N LEU A 607 5.28 13.45 13.48
CA LEU A 607 6.07 12.43 14.17
C LEU A 607 7.44 12.96 14.63
N ALA A 608 8.09 13.78 13.79
CA ALA A 608 9.36 14.41 14.13
C ALA A 608 9.22 15.43 15.27
N ARG A 609 8.12 16.18 15.32
CA ARG A 609 7.80 17.11 16.43
C ARG A 609 7.54 16.34 17.72
N ASP A 610 6.71 15.30 17.67
CA ASP A 610 6.39 14.46 18.81
C ASP A 610 7.62 13.77 19.40
N ALA A 611 8.47 13.24 18.52
CA ALA A 611 9.75 12.64 18.92
C ALA A 611 10.67 13.66 19.57
N LYS A 612 10.76 14.88 19.03
CA LYS A 612 11.53 15.98 19.60
C LYS A 612 11.01 16.39 20.97
N ASP A 613 9.69 16.52 21.10
CA ASP A 613 9.06 16.93 22.35
C ASP A 613 9.19 15.83 23.43
N ALA A 614 9.06 14.56 23.04
CA ALA A 614 9.32 13.41 23.90
C ALA A 614 10.79 13.34 24.37
N LEU A 615 11.74 13.61 23.48
CA LEU A 615 13.17 13.70 23.82
C LEU A 615 13.46 14.87 24.76
N GLN A 616 12.90 16.03 24.47
CA GLN A 616 13.07 17.23 25.32
C GLN A 616 12.45 17.04 26.69
N SER A 617 11.27 16.45 26.78
CA SER A 617 10.60 16.18 28.07
C SER A 617 11.40 15.18 28.90
N ARG A 618 11.92 14.10 28.29
CA ARG A 618 12.81 13.14 28.97
C ARG A 618 14.14 13.78 29.39
N ALA A 619 14.72 14.61 28.54
CA ALA A 619 15.96 15.35 28.89
C ALA A 619 15.73 16.32 30.06
N LYS A 620 14.60 17.06 30.06
CA LYS A 620 14.18 17.92 31.17
C LYS A 620 13.95 17.13 32.45
N ALA A 621 13.28 15.96 32.36
CA ALA A 621 13.04 15.08 33.50
C ALA A 621 14.36 14.54 34.08
N LEU A 622 15.27 14.09 33.22
CA LEU A 622 16.61 13.64 33.62
C LEU A 622 17.42 14.77 34.27
N LYS A 623 17.42 15.97 33.69
CA LYS A 623 18.09 17.15 34.27
C LYS A 623 17.49 17.48 35.64
N LYS A 624 16.17 17.47 35.79
CA LYS A 624 15.49 17.71 37.05
C LYS A 624 15.85 16.64 38.11
N MET A 625 15.95 15.38 37.68
CA MET A 625 16.38 14.29 38.55
C MET A 625 17.85 14.47 39.02
N ILE A 626 18.72 14.80 38.09
CA ILE A 626 20.13 15.06 38.41
C ILE A 626 20.27 16.26 39.36
N ASN A 627 19.61 17.38 39.06
CA ASN A 627 19.64 18.57 39.93
C ASN A 627 19.12 18.27 41.32
N ARG A 628 17.99 17.57 41.48
CA ARG A 628 17.48 17.13 42.80
C ARG A 628 18.49 16.28 43.54
N ARG A 629 19.20 15.37 42.83
CA ARG A 629 20.26 14.56 43.47
C ARG A 629 21.45 15.40 43.89
N LEU A 630 21.83 16.39 43.07
CA LEU A 630 22.93 17.32 43.42
C LEU A 630 22.55 18.25 44.56
N GLU A 631 21.32 18.76 44.59
CA GLU A 631 20.80 19.57 45.71
C GLU A 631 20.73 18.76 47.01
N ALA A 632 20.25 17.51 46.93
CA ALA A 632 20.24 16.61 48.07
C ALA A 632 21.66 16.29 48.59
N LEU A 633 22.61 16.12 47.65
CA LEU A 633 24.02 15.92 47.98
C LEU A 633 24.63 17.19 48.59
N GLY A 634 24.30 18.36 48.03
CA GLY A 634 24.71 19.65 48.57
C GLY A 634 24.18 19.93 49.98
N ALA A 635 22.88 19.67 50.22
CA ALA A 635 22.29 19.79 51.52
C ALA A 635 22.92 18.81 52.53
N TRP A 636 23.15 17.57 52.10
CA TRP A 636 23.82 16.57 52.91
C TRP A 636 25.25 16.95 53.26
N LEU A 637 25.99 17.62 52.38
CA LEU A 637 27.36 18.11 52.63
C LEU A 637 27.41 19.32 53.57
N GLN A 638 26.34 20.14 53.61
CA GLN A 638 26.27 21.36 54.43
C GLN A 638 25.80 21.13 55.88
N GLU A 639 25.19 19.99 56.15
CA GLU A 639 24.81 19.62 57.54
C GLU A 639 26.06 19.31 58.40
N PRO A 640 26.00 19.55 59.71
CA PRO A 640 27.14 19.36 60.64
C PRO A 640 27.65 17.91 60.59
N TRP A 641 28.98 17.77 60.59
CA TRP A 641 29.63 16.47 60.53
C TRP A 641 29.44 15.68 61.85
N ASP A 642 28.76 14.58 61.78
CA ASP A 642 28.57 13.62 62.87
C ASP A 642 29.36 12.33 62.58
N VAL A 643 29.58 11.52 63.62
CA VAL A 643 30.37 10.26 63.56
C VAL A 643 29.83 9.32 62.49
N THR A 644 28.49 9.29 62.33
CA THR A 644 27.81 8.48 61.31
C THR A 644 28.17 8.89 59.89
N ARG A 645 28.37 10.15 59.65
CA ARG A 645 28.77 10.72 58.33
C ARG A 645 30.23 10.48 58.03
N LEU A 646 31.10 10.63 59.04
CA LEU A 646 32.51 10.27 58.86
C LEU A 646 32.64 8.78 58.55
N ALA A 647 31.87 7.92 59.14
CA ALA A 647 31.84 6.50 58.82
C ALA A 647 31.31 6.25 57.38
N ALA A 648 30.26 6.97 56.94
CA ALA A 648 29.74 6.88 55.56
C ALA A 648 30.77 7.34 54.52
N TRP A 649 31.50 8.45 54.81
CA TRP A 649 32.59 8.91 53.95
C TRP A 649 33.72 7.89 53.89
N ALA A 650 34.17 7.37 55.01
CA ALA A 650 35.18 6.32 55.06
C ALA A 650 34.72 5.09 54.23
N PHE A 651 33.44 4.70 54.36
CA PHE A 651 32.88 3.60 53.59
C PHE A 651 32.89 3.92 52.04
N ILE A 652 32.48 5.13 51.64
CA ILE A 652 32.51 5.55 50.21
C ILE A 652 33.92 5.54 49.68
N VAL A 653 34.89 6.08 50.39
CA VAL A 653 36.31 6.12 50.00
C VAL A 653 36.87 4.70 49.86
N VAL A 654 36.59 3.83 50.86
CA VAL A 654 37.05 2.43 50.83
C VAL A 654 36.40 1.66 49.70
N THR A 655 35.10 1.89 49.46
CA THR A 655 34.37 1.24 48.34
C THR A 655 34.89 1.73 46.97
N ALA A 656 35.08 3.03 46.83
CA ALA A 656 35.67 3.62 45.61
C ALA A 656 37.08 3.08 45.36
N PHE A 657 37.88 2.98 46.41
CA PHE A 657 39.24 2.43 46.34
C PHE A 657 39.22 0.94 45.98
N ALA A 658 38.32 0.16 46.60
CA ALA A 658 38.10 -1.25 46.27
C ALA A 658 37.63 -1.45 44.83
N LEU A 659 36.72 -0.58 44.33
CA LEU A 659 36.26 -0.60 42.91
C LEU A 659 37.41 -0.26 41.94
N VAL A 660 38.22 0.72 42.27
CA VAL A 660 39.41 1.09 41.46
C VAL A 660 40.44 -0.05 41.47
N LEU A 661 40.71 -0.66 42.62
CA LEU A 661 41.58 -1.83 42.72
C LEU A 661 40.98 -3.04 41.98
N GLY A 662 39.71 -3.30 42.16
CA GLY A 662 38.96 -4.35 41.42
C GLY A 662 39.00 -4.11 39.93
N TRP A 663 38.77 -2.88 39.48
CA TRP A 663 38.90 -2.53 38.06
C TRP A 663 40.35 -2.69 37.55
N ARG A 664 41.31 -2.33 38.35
CA ARG A 664 42.75 -2.41 38.00
C ARG A 664 43.22 -3.87 37.96
N SER A 665 42.69 -4.74 38.83
CA SER A 665 43.02 -6.18 38.91
C SER A 665 42.20 -7.04 37.98
N TYR A 666 40.86 -6.86 37.94
CA TYR A 666 39.93 -7.68 37.19
C TYR A 666 39.33 -7.03 35.96
N GLY A 667 39.11 -5.71 35.97
CA GLY A 667 38.44 -4.99 34.90
C GLY A 667 39.21 -5.01 33.59
N ARG A 668 40.54 -4.91 33.64
CA ARG A 668 41.38 -5.09 32.45
C ARG A 668 41.31 -6.50 31.88
N GLY A 669 41.20 -7.50 32.75
CA GLY A 669 41.00 -8.90 32.36
C GLY A 669 39.63 -9.14 31.75
N LEU A 670 38.58 -8.53 32.27
CA LEU A 670 37.21 -8.61 31.78
C LEU A 670 37.05 -7.91 30.42
N VAL A 671 37.61 -6.70 30.27
CA VAL A 671 37.61 -5.99 28.99
C VAL A 671 38.47 -6.72 27.95
N MET A 672 39.59 -7.33 28.37
CA MET A 672 40.37 -8.20 27.46
C MET A 672 39.63 -9.48 27.11
N ARG A 673 38.90 -10.11 28.05
CA ARG A 673 38.04 -11.27 27.79
C ARG A 673 36.86 -10.90 26.91
N TRP A 674 36.24 -9.74 27.10
CA TRP A 674 35.14 -9.24 26.28
C TRP A 674 35.64 -8.87 24.85
N ARG A 675 36.75 -8.16 24.76
CA ARG A 675 37.45 -7.89 23.47
C ARG A 675 37.94 -9.16 22.80
N SER A 676 38.47 -10.14 23.55
CA SER A 676 38.88 -11.42 22.96
C SER A 676 37.70 -12.32 22.59
N GLY A 677 36.53 -12.15 23.22
CA GLY A 677 35.26 -12.77 22.81
C GLY A 677 34.76 -12.24 21.46
N LEU A 678 34.88 -10.94 21.24
CA LEU A 678 34.52 -10.28 19.97
C LEU A 678 35.56 -10.53 18.83
N THR A 679 36.82 -10.82 19.18
CA THR A 679 37.90 -11.07 18.21
C THR A 679 38.22 -12.57 18.02
N ARG A 680 37.41 -13.49 18.58
CA ARG A 680 37.55 -14.94 18.38
C ARG A 680 37.13 -15.38 16.97
N ARG A 681 37.84 -14.84 15.96
CA ARG A 681 37.95 -15.49 14.64
C ARG A 681 39.38 -15.43 14.16
N GLY A 682 40.08 -16.56 14.25
CA GLY A 682 40.87 -17.09 13.13
C GLY A 682 42.36 -16.94 13.15
N VAL A 683 43.07 -16.33 14.13
CA VAL A 683 44.54 -16.39 14.10
C VAL A 683 45.06 -16.83 15.47
N ASP A 684 45.77 -17.97 15.46
CA ASP A 684 46.51 -18.50 16.62
C ASP A 684 47.33 -17.42 17.30
N PRO A 685 47.23 -17.25 18.66
CA PRO A 685 48.01 -16.25 19.41
C PRO A 685 49.46 -16.21 19.10
N VAL A 686 50.07 -17.41 18.92
CA VAL A 686 51.50 -17.56 18.57
C VAL A 686 51.78 -17.00 17.18
N ARG A 687 50.89 -17.25 16.20
CA ARG A 687 51.02 -16.70 14.85
C ARG A 687 50.92 -15.19 14.86
N ARG A 688 50.05 -14.62 15.70
CA ARG A 688 49.87 -13.17 15.83
C ARG A 688 51.07 -12.52 16.45
N GLU A 689 51.62 -13.11 17.48
CA GLU A 689 52.82 -12.59 18.15
C GLU A 689 54.05 -12.69 17.25
N ALA A 690 54.23 -13.80 16.52
CA ALA A 690 55.27 -13.96 15.51
C ALA A 690 55.16 -12.84 14.42
N GLY A 691 53.94 -12.54 13.97
CA GLY A 691 53.73 -11.42 13.03
C GLY A 691 54.15 -10.04 13.57
N ARG A 692 53.91 -9.77 14.86
CA ARG A 692 54.34 -8.53 15.52
C ARG A 692 55.85 -8.45 15.63
N TRP A 693 56.52 -9.53 15.92
CA TRP A 693 57.95 -9.56 15.98
C TRP A 693 58.61 -9.47 14.61
N LEU A 694 58.05 -10.08 13.58
CA LEU A 694 58.49 -9.93 12.19
C LEU A 694 58.43 -8.45 11.72
N SER A 695 57.35 -7.74 12.02
CA SER A 695 57.24 -6.31 11.66
C SER A 695 58.27 -5.46 12.40
N LYS A 696 58.52 -5.74 13.70
CA LYS A 696 59.57 -5.02 14.47
C LYS A 696 60.98 -5.30 14.00
N ILE A 697 61.28 -6.54 13.60
CA ILE A 697 62.60 -6.88 13.04
C ILE A 697 62.77 -6.18 11.70
N ALA A 698 61.76 -6.21 10.83
CA ALA A 698 61.83 -5.53 9.53
C ALA A 698 62.01 -4.01 9.64
N GLU A 699 61.50 -3.38 10.73
CA GLU A 699 61.63 -1.95 11.00
C GLU A 699 63.07 -1.55 11.42
N HIS A 700 63.86 -2.51 11.97
CA HIS A 700 65.22 -2.27 12.49
C HIS A 700 66.31 -3.02 11.68
N GLU A 701 65.94 -3.73 10.62
CA GLU A 701 66.84 -4.51 9.79
C GLU A 701 67.67 -3.63 8.87
N THR A 702 68.97 -3.61 9.04
CA THR A 702 69.94 -2.96 8.15
C THR A 702 70.64 -4.03 7.30
N THR A 703 71.32 -3.59 6.22
CA THR A 703 72.05 -4.50 5.31
C THR A 703 73.13 -5.34 6.06
N ALA A 704 73.74 -4.78 7.12
CA ALA A 704 74.74 -5.45 7.95
C ALA A 704 74.14 -6.50 8.91
N THR A 705 72.97 -6.27 9.49
CA THR A 705 72.34 -7.17 10.48
C THR A 705 71.48 -8.24 9.84
N ARG A 706 71.22 -8.16 8.54
CA ARG A 706 70.39 -9.12 7.80
C ARG A 706 70.87 -10.56 7.85
N ALA A 707 72.17 -10.75 7.78
CA ALA A 707 72.75 -12.10 7.84
C ALA A 707 72.66 -12.71 9.26
N GLU A 708 72.88 -11.92 10.30
CA GLU A 708 72.82 -12.37 11.71
C GLU A 708 71.38 -12.67 12.16
N TRP A 709 70.42 -11.96 11.63
CA TRP A 709 68.99 -12.12 12.02
C TRP A 709 68.23 -13.15 11.13
N SER A 710 68.90 -13.70 10.11
CA SER A 710 68.26 -14.59 9.16
C SER A 710 67.60 -15.81 9.83
N GLN A 711 68.28 -16.36 10.86
CA GLN A 711 67.76 -17.52 11.59
C GLN A 711 66.57 -17.16 12.50
N VAL A 712 66.61 -16.00 13.15
CA VAL A 712 65.53 -15.51 14.00
C VAL A 712 64.28 -15.21 13.14
N ARG A 713 64.51 -14.64 11.98
CA ARG A 713 63.45 -14.38 10.99
C ARG A 713 62.84 -15.66 10.47
N ALA A 714 63.64 -16.65 10.09
CA ALA A 714 63.15 -17.93 9.63
C ALA A 714 62.31 -18.65 10.71
N ASP A 715 62.73 -18.60 11.97
CA ASP A 715 61.98 -19.15 13.09
C ASP A 715 60.62 -18.47 13.29
N LEU A 716 60.56 -17.13 13.18
CA LEU A 716 59.32 -16.36 13.28
C LEU A 716 58.41 -16.61 12.07
N GLU A 717 58.95 -16.73 10.87
CA GLU A 717 58.20 -17.09 9.65
C GLU A 717 57.58 -18.48 9.74
N ARG A 718 58.30 -19.45 10.29
CA ARG A 718 57.77 -20.81 10.57
C ARG A 718 56.65 -20.77 11.59
N LEU A 719 56.78 -19.95 12.65
CA LEU A 719 55.71 -19.78 13.63
C LEU A 719 54.46 -19.10 13.02
N ARG A 720 54.65 -18.17 12.09
CA ARG A 720 53.55 -17.42 11.49
C ARG A 720 52.83 -18.18 10.37
N TYR A 721 53.59 -18.79 9.49
CA TYR A 721 53.07 -19.37 8.25
C TYR A 721 53.16 -20.89 8.19
N GLY A 722 54.05 -21.51 8.95
CA GLY A 722 54.30 -22.96 8.93
C GLY A 722 53.19 -23.78 9.60
N PRO A 723 53.11 -25.10 9.27
CA PRO A 723 52.22 -26.02 9.98
C PRO A 723 52.74 -26.21 11.44
N ARG A 724 51.81 -26.46 12.39
CA ARG A 724 52.13 -26.57 13.82
C ARG A 724 53.20 -27.62 14.15
N GLN A 725 53.32 -28.65 13.34
CA GLN A 725 54.34 -29.72 13.51
C GLN A 725 55.77 -29.28 13.24
N SER A 726 55.98 -28.18 12.48
CA SER A 726 57.28 -27.60 12.15
C SER A 726 57.65 -26.38 12.99
N TRP A 727 56.87 -26.06 14.03
CA TRP A 727 57.12 -24.90 14.84
C TRP A 727 58.34 -25.05 15.75
N PRO A 728 59.28 -24.12 15.76
CA PRO A 728 60.28 -24.03 16.79
C PRO A 728 59.62 -23.65 18.13
N ASN A 729 60.33 -23.82 19.23
CA ASN A 729 59.84 -23.39 20.54
C ASN A 729 59.47 -21.90 20.51
N PRO A 730 58.17 -21.54 20.64
CA PRO A 730 57.69 -20.17 20.47
C PRO A 730 58.34 -19.21 21.46
N GLN A 731 58.47 -19.61 22.74
CA GLN A 731 59.10 -18.76 23.79
C GLN A 731 60.54 -18.46 23.49
N GLY A 732 61.32 -19.43 23.04
CA GLY A 732 62.72 -19.28 22.65
C GLY A 732 62.88 -18.33 21.43
N ALA A 733 62.01 -18.50 20.41
CA ALA A 733 62.03 -17.65 19.23
C ALA A 733 61.68 -16.19 19.55
N PHE A 734 60.68 -15.94 20.39
CA PHE A 734 60.32 -14.56 20.82
C PHE A 734 61.36 -13.92 21.71
N THR A 735 62.03 -14.69 22.53
CA THR A 735 63.16 -14.17 23.36
C THR A 735 64.35 -13.77 22.51
N ARG A 736 64.74 -14.57 21.49
CA ARG A 736 65.76 -14.21 20.51
C ARG A 736 65.37 -12.98 19.70
N ALA A 737 64.15 -12.89 19.23
CA ALA A 737 63.64 -11.73 18.53
C ALA A 737 63.69 -10.43 19.39
N LYS A 738 63.32 -10.54 20.68
CA LYS A 738 63.38 -9.45 21.63
C LYS A 738 64.85 -9.00 21.89
N HIS A 739 65.78 -9.97 21.97
CA HIS A 739 67.19 -9.68 22.16
C HIS A 739 67.76 -8.99 20.92
N ALA A 740 67.50 -9.47 19.72
CA ALA A 740 67.91 -8.86 18.46
C ALA A 740 67.40 -7.40 18.33
N CYS A 741 66.13 -7.14 18.60
CA CYS A 741 65.59 -5.76 18.59
C CYS A 741 66.18 -4.87 19.69
N ARG A 742 66.67 -5.41 20.81
CA ARG A 742 67.35 -4.60 21.85
C ARG A 742 68.76 -4.20 21.46
N LEU A 743 69.51 -5.10 20.79
CA LEU A 743 70.84 -4.82 20.29
C LEU A 743 70.82 -3.75 19.20
N ALA A 744 69.78 -3.72 18.34
CA ALA A 744 69.60 -2.71 17.30
C ALA A 744 69.23 -1.29 17.83
N LYS A 745 68.83 -1.20 19.09
CA LYS A 745 68.51 0.10 19.74
C LYS A 745 69.69 0.71 20.52
N ARG A 746 70.78 -0.06 20.69
CA ARG A 746 72.07 0.43 21.22
C ARG A 746 73.02 0.75 20.07
#